data_3f496766a174d9d217b7e591e7d5b4df
#
_entry.id   3f496766a174d9d217b7e591e7d5b4df
#
_cell.length_a   1.000
_cell.length_b   1.000
_cell.length_c   1.000
_cell.angle_alpha   90.00
_cell.angle_beta   90.00
_cell.angle_gamma   90.00
#
_symmetry.space_group_name_H-M   'P 1'
#
loop_
_entity.id
_entity.type
_entity.pdbx_description
1 polymer ?
#
loop_
_entity_poly.entity_id
_entity_poly.type
_entity_poly.pdbx_seq_one_letter_code
_entity_poly.pdbx_strand_id
1 'polypeptide(L)'
;MQGIFTHKFSFLIFIFLIFLSSKISFAQDFTFKFDNSLKITQNGQNLTNPFAGGFNAPQFSTCKLDKDGIEDLVVFDRTAQKLYTFLARQDNTGKYFWQYAPQYENAFPKVFNWILLRDYNRDGKKDIFTYTPGGIKAYKNTTTDNLSFQLIADPIYSTGYSGKLNLYLSSTDIPSIADIDNDGDDDIIAFDVSGNFTMFHKNFSIENYKNANNLEFRRVGDCWGGFYKEHFDDIVFNQPCGDNPVPLTNPFETDKNAKVLHSGNSLLLLDLNGDGLKDILFGHVTKNNVASLNNTGTLSRARFSGANYKFPNAKPVDFAVFPAMYYEDLDFDGVRDLISSPNGADNALQTVDYQNSVWFYKNVGKDDRPDFSFVQANMLQNTMVDLGENTAPVFADIDGDGDKDLLVGNAGNRGDTGYRASISLFENKGNNTFELTNNDYLGIAKNQQLFEIKPFIADLNADGVDDLGFMSNSFVGASMRYFPNRAAKGKAFDIRLADAVTIPSVEYLSNGDYPLFFDLNKDGLKDLLLGKGSGRLEYYKNTGTAKSPIYTLEKDQLGGITDDYTVGNISLAVADLNGDGKEELITGSRSGFVKVYKNITEQNQTKFVADSTSIFDEFNNKNAQFTMGGMLNIAVSDLNNDLIPDLMIGTNTGGLKWLKNTSKFLITSTEEPKNFIVYPNPTSRYLYVKNPIIADYELFDTMGRKVLSQRNQTTNQELILDLATQTDGIYILKISKDGKIEQTEKVVLRK
;
A
#
# COMPACT_ATOMS: atom_id res chain seq x y z
N MET A 1 -24.15 47.32 53.04
CA MET A 1 -22.83 46.79 52.63
C MET A 1 -22.92 45.32 52.19
N GLN A 2 -23.75 45.00 51.21
CA GLN A 2 -23.90 43.60 50.73
C GLN A 2 -23.94 43.48 49.16
N GLY A 3 -23.44 44.44 48.43
CA GLY A 3 -23.53 44.46 46.97
C GLY A 3 -22.22 44.46 46.20
N ILE A 4 -21.04 44.43 46.85
CA ILE A 4 -19.75 44.62 46.16
C ILE A 4 -18.89 43.33 46.10
N PHE A 5 -19.25 42.28 46.84
CA PHE A 5 -18.46 41.04 46.89
C PHE A 5 -18.88 40.00 45.83
N THR A 6 -20.05 40.08 45.22
CA THR A 6 -20.54 39.11 44.27
C THR A 6 -20.03 39.33 42.85
N HIS A 7 -19.67 40.53 42.44
CA HIS A 7 -19.18 40.84 41.08
C HIS A 7 -17.69 40.52 40.89
N LYS A 8 -16.86 40.53 41.91
CA LYS A 8 -15.44 40.17 41.79
C LYS A 8 -15.21 38.67 41.74
N PHE A 9 -16.08 37.89 42.34
CA PHE A 9 -15.95 36.41 42.30
C PHE A 9 -16.43 35.85 40.97
N SER A 10 -17.45 36.40 40.34
CA SER A 10 -17.91 36.02 39.00
C SER A 10 -16.89 36.36 37.90
N PHE A 11 -16.14 37.46 38.04
CA PHE A 11 -15.12 37.85 37.05
C PHE A 11 -13.86 36.97 37.15
N LEU A 12 -13.49 36.50 38.32
CA LEU A 12 -12.38 35.56 38.49
C LEU A 12 -12.72 34.16 38.01
N ILE A 13 -13.96 33.69 38.14
CA ILE A 13 -14.41 32.42 37.62
C ILE A 13 -14.51 32.48 36.08
N PHE A 14 -14.89 33.62 35.51
CA PHE A 14 -14.93 33.79 34.05
C PHE A 14 -13.54 33.83 33.41
N ILE A 15 -12.54 34.45 34.07
CA ILE A 15 -11.14 34.41 33.61
C ILE A 15 -10.55 33.01 33.79
N PHE A 16 -10.91 32.25 34.83
CA PHE A 16 -10.44 30.88 35.01
C PHE A 16 -11.07 29.90 34.03
N LEU A 17 -12.33 30.13 33.58
CA LEU A 17 -12.99 29.37 32.55
C LEU A 17 -12.49 29.69 31.12
N ILE A 18 -12.00 30.90 30.88
CA ILE A 18 -11.36 31.26 29.60
C ILE A 18 -9.96 30.61 29.47
N PHE A 19 -9.24 30.40 30.59
CA PHE A 19 -7.95 29.68 30.58
C PHE A 19 -8.10 28.16 30.50
N LEU A 20 -9.27 27.58 30.81
CA LEU A 20 -9.54 26.13 30.68
C LEU A 20 -10.04 25.72 29.27
N SER A 21 -10.29 26.67 28.38
CA SER A 21 -10.70 26.39 27.00
C SER A 21 -9.59 26.57 25.96
N SER A 22 -8.35 26.82 26.39
CA SER A 22 -7.22 26.59 25.48
C SER A 22 -7.14 25.10 25.19
N LYS A 23 -7.79 24.65 24.16
CA LYS A 23 -7.44 23.38 23.49
C LYS A 23 -5.94 23.50 23.24
N ILE A 24 -5.15 22.75 24.00
CA ILE A 24 -3.76 22.49 23.63
C ILE A 24 -3.89 21.73 22.31
N SER A 25 -3.87 22.47 21.21
CA SER A 25 -3.63 21.90 19.91
C SER A 25 -2.17 21.45 19.97
N PHE A 26 -1.94 20.18 20.24
CA PHE A 26 -0.66 19.58 19.96
C PHE A 26 -0.44 19.82 18.47
N ALA A 27 0.46 20.70 18.10
CA ALA A 27 0.93 20.79 16.74
C ALA A 27 1.43 19.39 16.38
N GLN A 28 0.88 18.82 15.32
CA GLN A 28 1.33 17.54 14.83
C GLN A 28 2.75 17.75 14.28
N ASP A 29 3.73 17.03 14.84
CA ASP A 29 5.14 17.30 14.57
C ASP A 29 5.57 16.70 13.22
N PHE A 30 4.87 15.66 12.74
CA PHE A 30 5.19 14.96 11.50
C PHE A 30 4.03 15.00 10.51
N THR A 31 4.36 15.26 9.25
CA THR A 31 3.39 15.26 8.15
C THR A 31 4.02 14.69 6.90
N PHE A 32 3.42 13.64 6.38
CA PHE A 32 3.81 13.01 5.13
C PHE A 32 2.69 13.16 4.10
N LYS A 33 3.06 13.24 2.82
CA LYS A 33 2.11 13.28 1.70
C LYS A 33 2.47 12.25 0.65
N PHE A 34 1.46 11.68 0.01
CA PHE A 34 1.69 10.95 -1.23
C PHE A 34 2.30 11.89 -2.27
N ASP A 35 3.34 11.44 -2.94
CA ASP A 35 4.00 12.21 -3.99
C ASP A 35 4.32 11.31 -5.19
N ASN A 36 4.22 11.85 -6.40
CA ASN A 36 4.48 11.15 -7.64
C ASN A 36 5.57 11.84 -8.47
N SER A 37 6.36 12.74 -7.85
CA SER A 37 7.41 13.48 -8.57
C SER A 37 8.66 12.64 -8.84
N LEU A 38 8.90 11.55 -8.08
CA LEU A 38 9.90 10.54 -8.40
C LEU A 38 9.46 9.73 -9.62
N LYS A 39 10.40 9.42 -10.48
CA LYS A 39 10.18 8.59 -11.67
C LYS A 39 10.84 7.23 -11.49
N ILE A 40 10.14 6.20 -11.87
CA ILE A 40 10.70 4.85 -12.00
C ILE A 40 10.70 4.48 -13.48
N THR A 41 11.86 4.07 -13.97
CA THR A 41 12.02 3.58 -15.34
C THR A 41 12.23 2.07 -15.32
N GLN A 42 11.53 1.36 -16.18
CA GLN A 42 11.69 -0.07 -16.40
C GLN A 42 11.71 -0.36 -17.88
N ASN A 43 12.70 -1.12 -18.34
CA ASN A 43 12.90 -1.42 -19.77
C ASN A 43 12.94 -0.16 -20.68
N GLY A 44 13.52 0.94 -20.14
CA GLY A 44 13.62 2.21 -20.85
C GLY A 44 12.34 3.04 -20.92
N GLN A 45 11.28 2.65 -20.18
CA GLN A 45 10.01 3.37 -20.15
C GLN A 45 9.66 3.82 -18.74
N ASN A 46 9.18 5.05 -18.60
CA ASN A 46 8.67 5.55 -17.32
C ASN A 46 7.35 4.87 -16.97
N LEU A 47 7.26 4.36 -15.75
CA LEU A 47 6.00 3.87 -15.19
C LEU A 47 5.07 5.04 -14.91
N THR A 48 3.79 4.91 -15.26
CA THR A 48 2.77 5.97 -15.06
C THR A 48 2.34 6.07 -13.60
N ASN A 49 2.30 4.95 -12.89
CA ASN A 49 1.80 4.82 -11.52
C ASN A 49 2.82 4.13 -10.60
N PRO A 50 4.11 4.51 -10.58
CA PRO A 50 5.17 3.71 -9.98
C PRO A 50 4.90 3.36 -8.51
N PHE A 51 4.19 4.22 -7.77
CA PHE A 51 3.93 4.10 -6.34
C PHE A 51 2.48 3.75 -6.00
N ALA A 52 1.75 3.10 -6.91
CA ALA A 52 0.39 2.65 -6.60
C ALA A 52 0.35 1.47 -5.60
N GLY A 53 1.42 0.67 -5.52
CA GLY A 53 1.57 -0.34 -4.47
C GLY A 53 1.41 -1.80 -4.93
N GLY A 54 1.26 -2.08 -6.24
CA GLY A 54 1.10 -3.45 -6.77
C GLY A 54 -0.29 -4.06 -6.55
N PHE A 55 -0.55 -5.21 -7.19
CA PHE A 55 -1.81 -5.95 -7.07
C PHE A 55 -1.58 -7.45 -6.99
N ASN A 56 -2.33 -8.12 -6.11
CA ASN A 56 -2.37 -9.59 -6.03
C ASN A 56 -3.72 -10.16 -6.50
N ALA A 57 -4.79 -9.74 -5.83
CA ALA A 57 -6.16 -10.22 -6.11
C ALA A 57 -7.13 -9.03 -6.28
N PRO A 58 -6.95 -8.20 -7.32
CA PRO A 58 -7.71 -6.98 -7.52
C PRO A 58 -9.10 -7.26 -8.08
N GLN A 59 -10.08 -6.50 -7.63
CA GLN A 59 -11.47 -6.46 -8.07
C GLN A 59 -11.76 -5.09 -8.67
N PHE A 60 -12.42 -5.04 -9.81
CA PHE A 60 -12.58 -3.84 -10.62
C PHE A 60 -14.01 -3.33 -10.64
N SER A 61 -14.18 -2.04 -10.47
CA SER A 61 -15.43 -1.31 -10.71
C SER A 61 -15.10 0.12 -11.15
N THR A 62 -16.00 0.77 -11.85
CA THR A 62 -15.88 2.20 -12.19
C THR A 62 -16.81 3.05 -11.35
N CYS A 63 -16.42 4.31 -11.10
CA CYS A 63 -17.22 5.30 -10.36
C CYS A 63 -16.67 6.70 -10.64
N LYS A 64 -17.52 7.71 -10.73
CA LYS A 64 -17.06 9.10 -10.84
C LYS A 64 -16.51 9.59 -9.52
N LEU A 65 -15.20 9.78 -9.44
CA LEU A 65 -14.50 10.24 -8.25
C LEU A 65 -14.39 11.75 -8.17
N ASP A 66 -14.26 12.41 -9.32
CA ASP A 66 -14.21 13.85 -9.45
C ASP A 66 -15.38 14.41 -10.29
N LYS A 67 -15.28 15.68 -10.69
CA LYS A 67 -16.37 16.41 -11.38
C LYS A 67 -16.21 16.49 -12.89
N ASP A 68 -15.29 15.77 -13.49
CA ASP A 68 -15.03 15.84 -14.94
C ASP A 68 -16.09 15.10 -15.77
N GLY A 69 -16.89 14.27 -15.11
CA GLY A 69 -18.00 13.53 -15.71
C GLY A 69 -17.60 12.19 -16.33
N ILE A 70 -16.32 11.87 -16.34
CA ILE A 70 -15.78 10.59 -16.85
C ILE A 70 -15.84 9.56 -15.72
N GLU A 71 -16.02 8.28 -16.08
CA GLU A 71 -15.92 7.19 -15.11
C GLU A 71 -14.44 6.97 -14.76
N ASP A 72 -14.15 7.01 -13.48
CA ASP A 72 -12.87 6.70 -12.87
C ASP A 72 -12.85 5.25 -12.40
N LEU A 73 -11.66 4.73 -12.06
CA LEU A 73 -11.49 3.34 -11.68
C LEU A 73 -11.30 3.18 -10.18
N VAL A 74 -12.04 2.24 -9.62
CA VAL A 74 -11.95 1.78 -8.24
C VAL A 74 -11.52 0.32 -8.23
N VAL A 75 -10.39 0.04 -7.59
CA VAL A 75 -9.83 -1.31 -7.48
C VAL A 75 -9.75 -1.70 -6.01
N PHE A 76 -10.29 -2.85 -5.66
CA PHE A 76 -10.15 -3.41 -4.30
C PHE A 76 -9.27 -4.65 -4.35
N ASP A 77 -8.10 -4.60 -3.73
CA ASP A 77 -7.26 -5.78 -3.61
C ASP A 77 -7.64 -6.60 -2.38
N ARG A 78 -8.03 -7.85 -2.62
CA ARG A 78 -8.50 -8.75 -1.57
C ARG A 78 -7.40 -9.20 -0.62
N THR A 79 -6.17 -9.39 -1.10
CA THR A 79 -5.05 -9.81 -0.23
C THR A 79 -4.62 -8.68 0.70
N ALA A 80 -4.66 -7.45 0.21
CA ALA A 80 -4.34 -6.25 0.97
C ALA A 80 -5.52 -5.73 1.80
N GLN A 81 -6.76 -6.18 1.54
CA GLN A 81 -7.99 -5.58 2.06
C GLN A 81 -8.00 -4.06 1.86
N LYS A 82 -7.55 -3.62 0.69
CA LYS A 82 -7.31 -2.22 0.37
C LYS A 82 -8.00 -1.80 -0.91
N LEU A 83 -8.61 -0.61 -0.84
CA LEU A 83 -9.20 0.07 -1.99
C LEU A 83 -8.18 1.06 -2.56
N TYR A 84 -8.07 1.06 -3.88
CA TYR A 84 -7.25 1.96 -4.69
C TYR A 84 -8.14 2.74 -5.64
N THR A 85 -7.79 3.98 -5.89
CA THR A 85 -8.53 4.87 -6.81
C THR A 85 -7.61 5.39 -7.91
N PHE A 86 -8.13 5.42 -9.14
CA PHE A 86 -7.42 5.94 -10.30
C PHE A 86 -8.35 6.86 -11.07
N LEU A 87 -7.85 8.03 -11.45
CA LEU A 87 -8.57 8.98 -12.29
C LEU A 87 -8.31 8.68 -13.77
N ALA A 88 -9.33 8.81 -14.58
CA ALA A 88 -9.22 8.87 -16.02
C ALA A 88 -8.59 10.20 -16.43
N ARG A 89 -7.43 10.18 -17.06
CA ARG A 89 -6.71 11.38 -17.50
C ARG A 89 -6.28 11.24 -18.95
N GLN A 90 -6.12 12.36 -19.62
CA GLN A 90 -5.58 12.40 -20.99
C GLN A 90 -4.12 12.85 -20.97
N ASP A 91 -3.31 12.22 -21.79
CA ASP A 91 -1.97 12.70 -22.09
C ASP A 91 -1.99 13.86 -23.11
N ASN A 92 -0.83 14.39 -23.44
CA ASN A 92 -0.69 15.50 -24.41
C ASN A 92 -1.14 15.15 -25.83
N THR A 93 -1.38 13.86 -26.14
CA THR A 93 -1.87 13.37 -27.43
C THR A 93 -3.39 13.20 -27.42
N GLY A 94 -4.03 13.34 -26.28
CA GLY A 94 -5.46 13.11 -26.08
C GLY A 94 -5.81 11.65 -25.78
N LYS A 95 -4.80 10.78 -25.58
CA LYS A 95 -5.03 9.37 -25.22
C LYS A 95 -5.31 9.27 -23.71
N TYR A 96 -6.38 8.56 -23.34
CA TYR A 96 -6.70 8.28 -21.95
C TYR A 96 -5.75 7.28 -21.30
N PHE A 97 -5.55 7.46 -20.00
CA PHE A 97 -4.81 6.55 -19.12
C PHE A 97 -5.33 6.64 -17.69
N TRP A 98 -5.07 5.62 -16.90
CA TRP A 98 -5.40 5.57 -15.48
C TRP A 98 -4.27 6.19 -14.66
N GLN A 99 -4.59 7.22 -13.86
CA GLN A 99 -3.66 7.89 -12.95
C GLN A 99 -4.01 7.57 -11.51
N TYR A 100 -3.08 6.99 -10.75
CA TYR A 100 -3.27 6.71 -9.34
C TYR A 100 -3.60 7.98 -8.54
N ALA A 101 -4.65 7.91 -7.72
CA ALA A 101 -5.24 9.06 -7.03
C ALA A 101 -5.63 8.71 -5.57
N PRO A 102 -4.64 8.45 -4.68
CA PRO A 102 -4.88 7.97 -3.31
C PRO A 102 -5.73 8.92 -2.45
N GLN A 103 -5.84 10.19 -2.82
CA GLN A 103 -6.63 11.18 -2.09
C GLN A 103 -8.12 10.81 -1.98
N TYR A 104 -8.66 10.01 -2.91
CA TYR A 104 -10.07 9.60 -2.86
C TYR A 104 -10.31 8.34 -2.02
N GLU A 105 -9.28 7.58 -1.66
CA GLU A 105 -9.42 6.30 -0.97
C GLU A 105 -10.13 6.43 0.39
N ASN A 106 -9.83 7.49 1.15
CA ASN A 106 -10.46 7.76 2.46
C ASN A 106 -11.91 8.26 2.39
N ALA A 107 -12.41 8.58 1.19
CA ALA A 107 -13.82 8.92 1.00
C ALA A 107 -14.72 7.67 1.02
N PHE A 108 -14.15 6.50 0.74
CA PHE A 108 -14.88 5.24 0.78
C PHE A 108 -15.01 4.71 2.21
N PRO A 109 -16.13 4.04 2.54
CA PRO A 109 -16.24 3.33 3.79
C PRO A 109 -15.27 2.15 3.83
N LYS A 110 -14.97 1.65 5.04
CA LYS A 110 -14.21 0.40 5.17
C LYS A 110 -14.96 -0.76 4.56
N VAL A 111 -14.36 -1.40 3.58
CA VAL A 111 -14.89 -2.57 2.87
C VAL A 111 -13.99 -3.78 3.12
N PHE A 112 -14.57 -4.98 3.04
CA PHE A 112 -13.86 -6.23 3.29
C PHE A 112 -14.25 -7.28 2.25
N ASN A 113 -13.33 -8.15 1.91
CA ASN A 113 -13.46 -9.31 1.05
C ASN A 113 -13.83 -9.01 -0.41
N TRP A 114 -14.84 -8.18 -0.67
CA TRP A 114 -15.23 -7.78 -2.03
C TRP A 114 -16.00 -6.47 -2.04
N ILE A 115 -16.02 -5.82 -3.21
CA ILE A 115 -16.79 -4.62 -3.51
C ILE A 115 -17.38 -4.73 -4.93
N LEU A 116 -18.63 -4.30 -5.08
CA LEU A 116 -19.25 -4.07 -6.37
C LEU A 116 -19.89 -2.68 -6.36
N LEU A 117 -19.63 -1.90 -7.39
CA LEU A 117 -20.24 -0.59 -7.55
C LEU A 117 -21.36 -0.68 -8.61
N ARG A 118 -22.60 -0.35 -8.21
CA ARG A 118 -23.81 -0.41 -9.04
C ARG A 118 -24.69 0.79 -8.76
N ASP A 119 -25.25 1.38 -9.79
CA ASP A 119 -26.27 2.43 -9.68
C ASP A 119 -27.64 1.76 -9.50
N TYR A 120 -27.90 1.23 -8.27
CA TYR A 120 -29.12 0.44 -8.03
C TYR A 120 -30.39 1.28 -8.12
N ASN A 121 -30.28 2.58 -7.83
CA ASN A 121 -31.43 3.49 -7.75
C ASN A 121 -31.64 4.36 -9.02
N ARG A 122 -30.79 4.16 -10.05
CA ARG A 122 -30.81 4.85 -11.34
C ARG A 122 -30.67 6.38 -11.23
N ASP A 123 -29.94 6.88 -10.24
CA ASP A 123 -29.69 8.33 -10.07
C ASP A 123 -28.41 8.81 -10.78
N GLY A 124 -27.71 7.93 -11.51
CA GLY A 124 -26.49 8.21 -12.26
C GLY A 124 -25.22 8.16 -11.42
N LYS A 125 -25.31 7.70 -10.17
CA LYS A 125 -24.18 7.55 -9.25
C LYS A 125 -24.07 6.10 -8.79
N LYS A 126 -22.90 5.52 -8.91
CA LYS A 126 -22.71 4.14 -8.46
C LYS A 126 -22.65 4.06 -6.94
N ASP A 127 -23.46 3.15 -6.38
CA ASP A 127 -23.60 2.82 -4.98
C ASP A 127 -22.69 1.63 -4.62
N ILE A 128 -22.37 1.42 -3.34
CA ILE A 128 -21.48 0.37 -2.91
C ILE A 128 -22.27 -0.81 -2.34
N PHE A 129 -21.98 -2.00 -2.87
CA PHE A 129 -22.33 -3.29 -2.27
C PHE A 129 -21.04 -3.99 -1.84
N THR A 130 -21.02 -4.52 -0.61
CA THR A 130 -19.83 -5.19 -0.06
C THR A 130 -20.21 -6.18 1.02
N TYR A 131 -19.25 -6.98 1.43
CA TYR A 131 -19.42 -8.01 2.43
C TYR A 131 -19.72 -7.45 3.83
N THR A 132 -20.63 -8.13 4.54
CA THR A 132 -20.76 -8.09 6.00
C THR A 132 -20.86 -9.52 6.54
N PRO A 133 -20.50 -9.82 7.80
CA PRO A 133 -20.58 -11.19 8.32
C PRO A 133 -21.95 -11.85 8.09
N GLY A 134 -21.96 -12.89 7.23
CA GLY A 134 -23.14 -13.62 6.86
C GLY A 134 -24.11 -12.89 5.91
N GLY A 135 -23.65 -11.90 5.14
CA GLY A 135 -24.51 -11.18 4.20
C GLY A 135 -23.84 -10.10 3.39
N ILE A 136 -24.66 -9.19 2.90
CA ILE A 136 -24.30 -8.06 2.07
C ILE A 136 -24.72 -6.78 2.77
N LYS A 137 -23.88 -5.74 2.77
CA LYS A 137 -24.26 -4.38 3.15
C LYS A 137 -24.18 -3.43 1.96
N ALA A 138 -24.97 -2.38 2.00
CA ALA A 138 -25.04 -1.39 0.93
C ALA A 138 -24.87 0.03 1.46
N TYR A 139 -24.18 0.85 0.67
CA TYR A 139 -24.05 2.29 0.89
C TYR A 139 -24.54 3.03 -0.33
N LYS A 140 -25.42 4.00 -0.12
CA LYS A 140 -25.85 4.91 -1.16
C LYS A 140 -24.81 5.99 -1.40
N ASN A 141 -24.52 6.26 -2.66
CA ASN A 141 -23.70 7.42 -3.07
C ASN A 141 -24.50 8.70 -2.93
N THR A 142 -24.10 9.54 -2.00
CA THR A 142 -24.76 10.82 -1.68
C THR A 142 -23.95 12.03 -2.16
N THR A 143 -23.01 11.81 -3.08
CA THR A 143 -22.14 12.85 -3.63
C THR A 143 -22.93 14.03 -4.16
N THR A 144 -22.59 15.21 -3.68
CA THR A 144 -23.04 16.51 -4.24
C THR A 144 -21.83 17.28 -4.73
N ASP A 145 -20.95 17.70 -3.82
CA ASP A 145 -19.71 18.38 -4.14
C ASP A 145 -18.49 17.48 -3.99
N ASN A 146 -18.43 16.72 -2.93
CA ASN A 146 -17.36 15.78 -2.62
C ASN A 146 -17.93 14.36 -2.52
N LEU A 147 -17.14 13.38 -2.93
CA LEU A 147 -17.48 11.96 -2.88
C LEU A 147 -17.94 11.58 -1.47
N SER A 148 -19.11 10.98 -1.36
CA SER A 148 -19.74 10.67 -0.08
C SER A 148 -20.66 9.46 -0.19
N PHE A 149 -20.64 8.60 0.83
CA PHE A 149 -21.47 7.39 0.90
C PHE A 149 -22.19 7.28 2.23
N GLN A 150 -23.45 6.90 2.20
CA GLN A 150 -24.30 6.69 3.37
C GLN A 150 -24.69 5.23 3.49
N LEU A 151 -24.47 4.61 4.65
CA LEU A 151 -24.95 3.25 4.93
C LEU A 151 -26.47 3.22 4.88
N ILE A 152 -27.04 2.33 4.04
CA ILE A 152 -28.51 2.15 3.88
C ILE A 152 -29.00 0.77 4.30
N ALA A 153 -28.12 -0.24 4.30
CA ALA A 153 -28.45 -1.59 4.76
C ALA A 153 -27.21 -2.32 5.31
N ASP A 154 -27.33 -2.96 6.48
CA ASP A 154 -26.32 -3.83 7.09
C ASP A 154 -26.97 -4.81 8.05
N PRO A 155 -27.24 -6.07 7.67
CA PRO A 155 -27.19 -6.61 6.31
C PRO A 155 -28.42 -6.24 5.46
N ILE A 156 -28.33 -6.53 4.15
CA ILE A 156 -29.53 -6.59 3.27
C ILE A 156 -30.36 -7.80 3.68
N TYR A 157 -31.67 -7.60 3.73
CA TYR A 157 -32.63 -8.65 4.04
C TYR A 157 -33.36 -9.11 2.78
N SER A 158 -33.72 -10.40 2.74
CA SER A 158 -34.59 -10.97 1.72
C SER A 158 -35.71 -11.77 2.38
N THR A 159 -36.94 -11.59 1.90
CA THR A 159 -38.10 -12.32 2.38
C THR A 159 -38.20 -13.65 1.63
N GLY A 160 -38.17 -14.74 2.36
CA GLY A 160 -38.36 -16.10 1.86
C GLY A 160 -39.44 -16.87 2.65
N TYR A 161 -39.48 -18.20 2.54
CA TYR A 161 -40.46 -19.04 3.21
C TYR A 161 -40.47 -18.95 4.74
N SER A 162 -39.26 -18.76 5.32
CA SER A 162 -39.09 -18.63 6.78
C SER A 162 -39.25 -17.17 7.25
N GLY A 163 -39.77 -16.29 6.40
CA GLY A 163 -39.92 -14.88 6.69
C GLY A 163 -38.72 -14.04 6.19
N LYS A 164 -38.50 -12.87 6.81
CA LYS A 164 -37.44 -11.93 6.44
C LYS A 164 -36.13 -12.30 7.13
N LEU A 165 -35.15 -12.77 6.37
CA LEU A 165 -33.81 -13.16 6.83
C LEU A 165 -32.75 -12.34 6.12
N ASN A 166 -31.53 -12.29 6.67
CA ASN A 166 -30.40 -11.71 5.94
C ASN A 166 -30.16 -12.47 4.63
N LEU A 167 -29.88 -11.73 3.55
CA LEU A 167 -29.42 -12.32 2.30
C LEU A 167 -28.01 -12.86 2.55
N TYR A 168 -27.94 -14.19 2.76
CA TYR A 168 -26.68 -14.85 3.13
C TYR A 168 -25.69 -14.83 1.98
N LEU A 169 -24.44 -14.50 2.31
CA LEU A 169 -23.30 -14.63 1.42
C LEU A 169 -22.06 -15.05 2.22
N SER A 170 -21.31 -16.01 1.69
CA SER A 170 -20.02 -16.40 2.25
C SER A 170 -18.99 -15.28 2.04
N SER A 171 -17.99 -15.20 2.92
CA SER A 171 -16.87 -14.24 2.77
C SER A 171 -16.00 -14.47 1.53
N THR A 172 -16.10 -15.67 0.94
CA THR A 172 -15.34 -16.05 -0.25
C THR A 172 -16.12 -15.87 -1.54
N ASP A 173 -17.44 -15.70 -1.47
CA ASP A 173 -18.29 -15.56 -2.65
C ASP A 173 -18.34 -14.10 -3.12
N ILE A 174 -18.42 -13.94 -4.44
CA ILE A 174 -18.79 -12.67 -5.10
C ILE A 174 -20.14 -12.91 -5.76
N PRO A 175 -21.22 -12.20 -5.36
CA PRO A 175 -22.53 -12.31 -5.98
C PRO A 175 -22.57 -11.59 -7.32
N SER A 176 -23.59 -11.84 -8.12
CA SER A 176 -23.94 -10.96 -9.22
C SER A 176 -25.10 -10.05 -8.85
N ILE A 177 -24.97 -8.75 -9.15
CA ILE A 177 -25.98 -7.73 -8.94
C ILE A 177 -26.27 -7.10 -10.31
N ALA A 178 -27.47 -7.33 -10.84
CA ALA A 178 -27.88 -6.88 -12.16
C ALA A 178 -29.41 -6.93 -12.30
N ASP A 179 -29.94 -6.13 -13.20
CA ASP A 179 -31.34 -6.23 -13.64
C ASP A 179 -31.52 -7.53 -14.46
N ILE A 180 -32.10 -8.56 -13.85
CA ILE A 180 -32.17 -9.92 -14.41
C ILE A 180 -33.43 -10.10 -15.26
N ASP A 181 -34.54 -9.52 -14.86
CA ASP A 181 -35.81 -9.63 -15.57
C ASP A 181 -36.19 -8.39 -16.38
N ASN A 182 -35.28 -7.44 -16.48
CA ASN A 182 -35.38 -6.19 -17.25
C ASN A 182 -36.56 -5.29 -16.81
N ASP A 183 -36.89 -5.28 -15.51
CA ASP A 183 -37.94 -4.43 -14.97
C ASP A 183 -37.45 -3.04 -14.50
N GLY A 184 -36.12 -2.85 -14.43
CA GLY A 184 -35.47 -1.56 -14.17
C GLY A 184 -34.88 -1.40 -12.77
N ASP A 185 -34.94 -2.45 -11.91
CA ASP A 185 -34.16 -2.46 -10.66
C ASP A 185 -33.15 -3.63 -10.63
N ASP A 186 -32.12 -3.52 -9.79
CA ASP A 186 -31.08 -4.54 -9.72
C ASP A 186 -31.48 -5.64 -8.75
N ASP A 187 -31.36 -6.88 -9.21
CA ASP A 187 -31.57 -8.13 -8.51
C ASP A 187 -30.22 -8.71 -8.00
N ILE A 188 -30.29 -9.73 -7.15
CA ILE A 188 -29.13 -10.44 -6.64
C ILE A 188 -29.22 -11.94 -6.92
N ILE A 189 -28.20 -12.48 -7.60
CA ILE A 189 -27.94 -13.92 -7.66
C ILE A 189 -26.76 -14.26 -6.76
N ALA A 190 -26.94 -15.22 -5.88
CA ALA A 190 -25.88 -15.75 -5.02
C ALA A 190 -26.00 -17.28 -4.94
N PHE A 191 -24.90 -17.96 -4.61
CA PHE A 191 -24.97 -19.36 -4.25
C PHE A 191 -25.53 -19.53 -2.83
N ASP A 192 -26.22 -20.63 -2.60
CA ASP A 192 -26.72 -21.02 -1.27
C ASP A 192 -25.55 -21.35 -0.31
N VAL A 193 -25.87 -21.61 0.95
CA VAL A 193 -24.86 -21.92 2.00
C VAL A 193 -24.01 -23.13 1.64
N SER A 194 -24.54 -24.10 0.88
CA SER A 194 -23.78 -25.26 0.42
C SER A 194 -22.89 -24.96 -0.79
N GLY A 195 -23.10 -23.84 -1.47
CA GLY A 195 -22.42 -23.46 -2.71
C GLY A 195 -22.86 -24.26 -3.94
N ASN A 196 -24.02 -24.89 -3.88
CA ASN A 196 -24.49 -25.83 -4.91
C ASN A 196 -25.60 -25.26 -5.79
N PHE A 197 -26.48 -24.43 -5.24
CA PHE A 197 -27.62 -23.86 -5.94
C PHE A 197 -27.50 -22.36 -6.04
N THR A 198 -27.93 -21.80 -7.17
CA THR A 198 -28.08 -20.35 -7.36
C THR A 198 -29.43 -19.89 -6.83
N MET A 199 -29.41 -19.02 -5.83
CA MET A 199 -30.60 -18.39 -5.27
C MET A 199 -30.89 -17.07 -5.98
N PHE A 200 -32.15 -16.87 -6.38
CA PHE A 200 -32.61 -15.63 -6.98
C PHE A 200 -33.34 -14.77 -5.95
N HIS A 201 -32.74 -13.66 -5.61
CA HIS A 201 -33.33 -12.61 -4.78
C HIS A 201 -33.74 -11.47 -5.68
N LYS A 202 -35.04 -11.48 -6.10
CA LYS A 202 -35.63 -10.40 -6.91
C LYS A 202 -35.85 -9.18 -6.03
N ASN A 203 -35.49 -8.02 -6.53
CA ASN A 203 -35.89 -6.72 -5.97
C ASN A 203 -37.34 -6.41 -6.41
N PHE A 204 -38.14 -5.92 -5.52
CA PHE A 204 -39.54 -5.52 -5.76
C PHE A 204 -39.74 -4.02 -5.63
N SER A 205 -38.68 -3.24 -5.82
CA SER A 205 -38.77 -1.78 -5.72
C SER A 205 -39.65 -1.19 -6.82
N ILE A 206 -39.49 -1.64 -8.05
CA ILE A 206 -40.29 -1.17 -9.19
C ILE A 206 -41.75 -1.58 -9.04
N GLU A 207 -42.04 -2.84 -8.67
CA GLU A 207 -43.43 -3.31 -8.52
C GLU A 207 -44.19 -2.56 -7.44
N ASN A 208 -43.53 -2.37 -6.27
CA ASN A 208 -44.18 -1.82 -5.09
C ASN A 208 -44.20 -0.27 -5.10
N TYR A 209 -43.14 0.37 -5.60
CA TYR A 209 -42.93 1.82 -5.43
C TYR A 209 -42.84 2.60 -6.78
N LYS A 210 -42.78 1.90 -7.92
CA LYS A 210 -42.60 2.48 -9.25
C LYS A 210 -41.32 3.28 -9.44
N ASN A 211 -40.30 2.94 -8.65
CA ASN A 211 -38.95 3.48 -8.73
C ASN A 211 -37.96 2.45 -8.11
N ALA A 212 -36.67 2.57 -8.41
CA ALA A 212 -35.62 1.65 -7.95
C ALA A 212 -34.97 2.08 -6.62
N ASN A 213 -35.55 3.03 -5.85
CA ASN A 213 -34.91 3.61 -4.68
C ASN A 213 -34.82 2.69 -3.44
N ASN A 214 -35.47 1.53 -3.48
CA ASN A 214 -35.56 0.64 -2.33
C ASN A 214 -34.80 -0.67 -2.58
N LEU A 215 -34.35 -1.30 -1.49
CA LEU A 215 -33.73 -2.63 -1.50
C LEU A 215 -34.72 -3.60 -0.87
N GLU A 216 -35.80 -3.98 -1.60
CA GLU A 216 -36.85 -4.86 -1.11
C GLU A 216 -36.79 -6.22 -1.78
N PHE A 217 -35.85 -7.04 -1.32
CA PHE A 217 -35.60 -8.34 -1.91
C PHE A 217 -36.55 -9.43 -1.39
N ARG A 218 -36.98 -10.30 -2.33
CA ARG A 218 -37.68 -11.56 -2.03
C ARG A 218 -36.99 -12.71 -2.75
N ARG A 219 -36.80 -13.82 -2.03
CA ARG A 219 -36.27 -15.03 -2.65
C ARG A 219 -37.38 -15.68 -3.47
N VAL A 220 -37.28 -15.59 -4.78
CA VAL A 220 -38.28 -16.11 -5.72
C VAL A 220 -37.86 -17.42 -6.39
N GLY A 221 -36.61 -17.86 -6.18
CA GLY A 221 -36.11 -19.11 -6.70
C GLY A 221 -34.94 -19.66 -5.87
N ASP A 222 -34.93 -20.97 -5.63
CA ASP A 222 -33.89 -21.66 -4.88
C ASP A 222 -32.90 -22.42 -5.77
N CYS A 223 -33.14 -22.45 -7.08
CA CYS A 223 -32.22 -22.98 -8.07
C CYS A 223 -32.45 -22.26 -9.42
N TRP A 224 -32.12 -20.97 -9.43
CA TRP A 224 -32.24 -20.16 -10.64
C TRP A 224 -31.47 -20.78 -11.81
N GLY A 225 -32.14 -20.93 -12.94
CA GLY A 225 -31.56 -21.53 -14.13
C GLY A 225 -31.64 -23.05 -14.20
N GLY A 226 -32.21 -23.73 -13.19
CA GLY A 226 -32.51 -25.16 -13.25
C GLY A 226 -31.30 -26.06 -13.25
N PHE A 227 -30.25 -25.73 -12.50
CA PHE A 227 -29.09 -26.59 -12.36
C PHE A 227 -28.66 -26.76 -10.90
N TYR A 228 -27.92 -27.82 -10.66
CA TYR A 228 -27.25 -28.14 -9.41
C TYR A 228 -25.78 -28.38 -9.67
N LYS A 229 -24.92 -27.69 -8.93
CA LYS A 229 -23.48 -27.84 -9.01
C LYS A 229 -23.00 -28.76 -7.88
N GLU A 230 -22.67 -30.02 -8.18
CA GLU A 230 -22.06 -30.93 -7.20
C GLU A 230 -20.58 -30.56 -7.02
N HIS A 231 -19.86 -30.39 -8.14
CA HIS A 231 -18.51 -29.80 -8.21
C HIS A 231 -18.49 -28.75 -9.30
N PHE A 232 -17.42 -27.98 -9.43
CA PHE A 232 -17.30 -26.96 -10.47
C PHE A 232 -17.49 -27.53 -11.88
N ASP A 233 -16.93 -28.68 -12.14
CA ASP A 233 -16.93 -29.40 -13.43
C ASP A 233 -17.99 -30.52 -13.48
N ASP A 234 -18.85 -30.60 -12.48
CA ASP A 234 -19.95 -31.55 -12.40
C ASP A 234 -21.27 -30.81 -12.11
N ILE A 235 -21.87 -30.32 -13.20
CA ILE A 235 -23.13 -29.57 -13.15
C ILE A 235 -24.24 -30.44 -13.71
N VAL A 236 -25.24 -30.70 -12.88
CA VAL A 236 -26.43 -31.45 -13.26
C VAL A 236 -27.53 -30.48 -13.68
N PHE A 237 -27.87 -30.49 -14.96
CA PHE A 237 -28.90 -29.63 -15.53
C PHE A 237 -30.28 -30.22 -15.46
N ASN A 238 -31.29 -29.42 -15.86
CA ASN A 238 -32.71 -29.80 -15.87
C ASN A 238 -33.28 -30.19 -14.49
N GLN A 239 -32.77 -29.54 -13.44
CA GLN A 239 -33.35 -29.72 -12.11
C GLN A 239 -34.75 -29.14 -12.05
N PRO A 240 -35.69 -29.83 -11.39
CA PRO A 240 -37.06 -29.33 -11.23
C PRO A 240 -37.12 -28.26 -10.16
N CYS A 241 -36.64 -27.07 -10.51
CA CYS A 241 -36.80 -25.87 -9.71
C CYS A 241 -38.24 -25.38 -9.90
N GLY A 242 -39.08 -25.58 -8.91
CA GLY A 242 -40.48 -25.17 -8.98
C GLY A 242 -40.60 -23.64 -9.09
N ASP A 243 -41.56 -23.17 -9.89
CA ASP A 243 -42.00 -21.76 -9.93
C ASP A 243 -42.77 -21.40 -8.64
N ASN A 244 -43.14 -22.42 -7.85
CA ASN A 244 -43.61 -22.30 -6.47
C ASN A 244 -42.54 -22.88 -5.56
N PRO A 245 -42.26 -22.18 -4.48
CA PRO A 245 -41.36 -22.66 -3.46
C PRO A 245 -41.89 -23.99 -2.90
N VAL A 246 -41.38 -25.11 -3.41
CA VAL A 246 -41.58 -26.40 -2.77
C VAL A 246 -40.77 -26.34 -1.48
N PRO A 247 -41.39 -26.62 -0.32
CA PRO A 247 -40.60 -26.86 0.89
C PRO A 247 -39.55 -27.89 0.53
N LEU A 248 -38.27 -27.61 0.80
CA LEU A 248 -37.20 -28.56 0.67
C LEU A 248 -37.46 -29.73 1.66
N THR A 249 -38.38 -30.61 1.34
CA THR A 249 -38.32 -31.98 1.77
C THR A 249 -37.22 -32.58 0.93
N ASN A 250 -36.05 -32.65 1.54
CA ASN A 250 -34.79 -33.12 1.03
C ASN A 250 -34.99 -34.20 -0.03
N PRO A 251 -34.99 -33.94 -1.35
CA PRO A 251 -35.10 -35.01 -2.34
C PRO A 251 -33.78 -35.76 -2.50
N PHE A 252 -32.73 -35.23 -1.92
CA PHE A 252 -31.42 -35.86 -1.90
C PHE A 252 -31.20 -36.42 -0.51
N GLU A 253 -31.21 -37.75 -0.38
CA GLU A 253 -30.59 -38.42 0.75
C GLU A 253 -29.18 -37.84 0.85
N THR A 254 -28.95 -37.04 1.87
CA THR A 254 -27.60 -36.58 2.18
C THR A 254 -26.76 -37.82 2.41
N ASP A 255 -25.95 -38.16 1.43
CA ASP A 255 -24.88 -39.12 1.62
C ASP A 255 -24.13 -38.68 2.87
N LYS A 256 -24.18 -39.48 3.96
CA LYS A 256 -23.54 -39.17 5.25
C LYS A 256 -22.01 -39.03 5.13
N ASN A 257 -21.47 -39.24 3.93
CA ASN A 257 -20.09 -39.03 3.53
C ASN A 257 -19.89 -37.78 2.63
N ALA A 258 -20.89 -36.90 2.49
CA ALA A 258 -20.74 -35.67 1.75
C ALA A 258 -19.57 -34.89 2.38
N LYS A 259 -18.47 -34.81 1.63
CA LYS A 259 -17.34 -33.91 1.95
C LYS A 259 -17.92 -32.51 2.03
N VAL A 260 -17.52 -31.78 3.05
CA VAL A 260 -17.84 -30.34 3.17
C VAL A 260 -17.40 -29.68 1.86
N LEU A 261 -18.38 -29.29 1.03
CA LEU A 261 -18.12 -28.58 -0.21
C LEU A 261 -17.66 -27.18 0.17
N HIS A 262 -16.56 -26.74 -0.39
CA HIS A 262 -16.04 -25.41 -0.15
C HIS A 262 -16.96 -24.39 -0.83
N SER A 263 -17.61 -23.50 -0.07
CA SER A 263 -18.14 -22.25 -0.59
C SER A 263 -16.96 -21.43 -1.13
N GLY A 264 -17.16 -20.72 -2.22
CA GLY A 264 -16.13 -19.90 -2.89
C GLY A 264 -16.42 -19.88 -4.37
N ASN A 265 -17.37 -19.01 -4.76
CA ASN A 265 -17.79 -18.81 -6.13
C ASN A 265 -17.73 -17.32 -6.47
N SER A 266 -17.29 -16.99 -7.65
CA SER A 266 -17.41 -15.64 -8.23
C SER A 266 -18.40 -15.69 -9.38
N LEU A 267 -19.43 -14.84 -9.36
CA LEU A 267 -20.47 -14.77 -10.36
C LEU A 267 -20.38 -13.46 -11.13
N LEU A 268 -20.53 -13.55 -12.46
CA LEU A 268 -20.80 -12.40 -13.32
C LEU A 268 -21.92 -12.78 -14.30
N LEU A 269 -22.99 -11.96 -14.33
CA LEU A 269 -24.10 -12.14 -15.26
C LEU A 269 -24.06 -11.06 -16.33
N LEU A 270 -24.07 -11.47 -17.59
CA LEU A 270 -24.15 -10.60 -18.76
C LEU A 270 -24.81 -11.38 -19.92
N ASP A 271 -25.27 -10.65 -20.93
CA ASP A 271 -25.75 -11.25 -22.18
C ASP A 271 -24.52 -11.54 -23.05
N LEU A 272 -24.21 -12.81 -23.30
CA LEU A 272 -23.05 -13.26 -24.08
C LEU A 272 -23.35 -13.42 -25.57
N ASN A 273 -24.62 -13.54 -25.94
CA ASN A 273 -25.03 -13.95 -27.28
C ASN A 273 -25.97 -12.96 -27.99
N GLY A 274 -26.46 -11.92 -27.28
CA GLY A 274 -27.34 -10.89 -27.82
C GLY A 274 -28.82 -11.28 -27.86
N ASP A 275 -29.26 -12.21 -27.03
CA ASP A 275 -30.64 -12.66 -26.96
C ASP A 275 -31.48 -11.92 -25.89
N GLY A 276 -30.85 -11.00 -25.13
CA GLY A 276 -31.47 -10.22 -24.09
C GLY A 276 -31.62 -10.92 -22.74
N LEU A 277 -31.10 -12.15 -22.60
CA LEU A 277 -31.11 -12.91 -21.36
C LEU A 277 -29.74 -12.85 -20.67
N LYS A 278 -29.72 -12.96 -19.35
CA LYS A 278 -28.45 -13.01 -18.62
C LYS A 278 -27.89 -14.43 -18.65
N ASP A 279 -26.69 -14.56 -19.18
CA ASP A 279 -25.85 -15.73 -19.13
C ASP A 279 -24.98 -15.70 -17.88
N ILE A 280 -24.39 -16.81 -17.48
CA ILE A 280 -23.49 -16.91 -16.31
C ILE A 280 -22.05 -17.10 -16.76
N LEU A 281 -21.16 -16.29 -16.18
CA LEU A 281 -19.75 -16.62 -16.02
C LEU A 281 -19.48 -16.89 -14.56
N PHE A 282 -18.81 -17.99 -14.23
CA PHE A 282 -18.41 -18.23 -12.88
C PHE A 282 -17.04 -18.90 -12.72
N GLY A 283 -16.33 -18.51 -11.67
CA GLY A 283 -15.12 -19.13 -11.18
C GLY A 283 -15.36 -19.81 -9.83
N HIS A 284 -14.45 -20.68 -9.42
CA HIS A 284 -14.55 -21.44 -8.19
C HIS A 284 -13.22 -21.56 -7.47
N VAL A 285 -13.28 -21.54 -6.13
CA VAL A 285 -12.08 -21.53 -5.25
C VAL A 285 -11.13 -22.73 -5.49
N THR A 286 -11.61 -23.86 -6.02
CA THR A 286 -10.80 -25.06 -6.25
C THR A 286 -10.31 -25.22 -7.70
N LYS A 287 -10.58 -24.24 -8.57
CA LYS A 287 -10.32 -24.34 -10.01
C LYS A 287 -9.53 -23.15 -10.53
N ASN A 288 -8.89 -23.37 -11.65
CA ASN A 288 -8.02 -22.42 -12.35
C ASN A 288 -8.72 -21.72 -13.52
N ASN A 289 -9.92 -22.14 -13.89
CA ASN A 289 -10.62 -21.71 -15.10
C ASN A 289 -12.02 -21.14 -14.79
N VAL A 290 -12.61 -20.51 -15.77
CA VAL A 290 -13.95 -19.93 -15.77
C VAL A 290 -14.89 -20.80 -16.59
N ALA A 291 -16.09 -21.04 -16.04
CA ALA A 291 -17.18 -21.66 -16.80
C ALA A 291 -18.16 -20.60 -17.32
N SER A 292 -18.66 -20.78 -18.54
CA SER A 292 -19.77 -20.01 -19.09
C SER A 292 -20.98 -20.92 -19.34
N LEU A 293 -22.16 -20.44 -18.96
CA LEU A 293 -23.45 -21.12 -19.15
C LEU A 293 -24.38 -20.17 -19.90
N ASN A 294 -24.90 -20.57 -21.06
CA ASN A 294 -25.84 -19.76 -21.82
C ASN A 294 -27.28 -20.03 -21.35
N ASN A 295 -28.01 -18.95 -21.10
CA ASN A 295 -29.41 -19.00 -20.72
C ASN A 295 -30.28 -19.23 -21.99
N THR A 296 -30.94 -20.36 -22.07
CA THR A 296 -31.85 -20.73 -23.15
C THR A 296 -33.33 -20.66 -22.75
N GLY A 297 -33.60 -20.04 -21.60
CA GLY A 297 -34.95 -19.90 -21.03
C GLY A 297 -35.68 -18.65 -21.52
N THR A 298 -36.25 -17.93 -20.57
CA THR A 298 -36.94 -16.65 -20.76
C THR A 298 -36.56 -15.68 -19.62
N LEU A 299 -36.92 -14.40 -19.73
CA LEU A 299 -36.73 -13.42 -18.67
C LEU A 299 -37.34 -13.84 -17.33
N SER A 300 -38.53 -14.45 -17.36
CA SER A 300 -39.23 -14.93 -16.16
C SER A 300 -38.72 -16.30 -15.67
N ARG A 301 -38.05 -17.08 -16.51
CA ARG A 301 -37.61 -18.44 -16.18
C ARG A 301 -36.29 -18.76 -16.91
N ALA A 302 -35.19 -18.50 -16.26
CA ALA A 302 -33.89 -18.89 -16.76
C ALA A 302 -33.73 -20.41 -16.88
N ARG A 303 -32.99 -20.87 -17.87
CA ARG A 303 -32.68 -22.28 -18.07
C ARG A 303 -31.31 -22.47 -18.69
N PHE A 304 -30.48 -23.23 -18.04
CA PHE A 304 -29.18 -23.64 -18.52
C PHE A 304 -29.20 -25.14 -18.86
N SER A 305 -28.48 -25.52 -19.94
CA SER A 305 -28.49 -26.91 -20.42
C SER A 305 -27.08 -27.42 -20.72
N GLY A 306 -26.05 -26.61 -20.54
CA GLY A 306 -24.65 -26.97 -20.74
C GLY A 306 -23.70 -25.92 -20.19
N ALA A 307 -22.45 -26.30 -19.98
CA ALA A 307 -21.38 -25.43 -19.54
C ALA A 307 -20.16 -25.54 -20.47
N ASN A 308 -19.53 -24.40 -20.74
CA ASN A 308 -18.23 -24.35 -21.40
C ASN A 308 -17.16 -23.94 -20.38
N TYR A 309 -16.22 -24.82 -20.09
CA TYR A 309 -15.16 -24.62 -19.09
C TYR A 309 -13.87 -24.00 -19.67
N LYS A 310 -13.91 -23.51 -20.89
CA LYS A 310 -12.79 -22.86 -21.57
C LYS A 310 -13.20 -21.49 -22.08
N PHE A 311 -13.44 -20.57 -21.14
CA PHE A 311 -13.91 -19.24 -21.48
C PHE A 311 -12.83 -18.18 -21.15
N PRO A 312 -12.62 -17.15 -22.03
CA PRO A 312 -13.06 -17.06 -23.44
C PRO A 312 -12.39 -18.14 -24.32
N ASN A 313 -13.06 -18.54 -25.42
CA ASN A 313 -12.62 -19.70 -26.23
C ASN A 313 -11.21 -19.55 -26.83
N ALA A 314 -10.83 -18.35 -27.28
CA ALA A 314 -9.55 -18.11 -27.96
C ALA A 314 -8.35 -18.20 -27.00
N LYS A 315 -8.50 -17.67 -25.79
CA LYS A 315 -7.49 -17.69 -24.72
C LYS A 315 -8.24 -17.83 -23.39
N PRO A 316 -8.52 -19.07 -22.96
CA PRO A 316 -9.24 -19.30 -21.70
C PRO A 316 -8.48 -18.73 -20.50
N VAL A 317 -9.24 -18.24 -19.52
CA VAL A 317 -8.70 -17.88 -18.20
C VAL A 317 -8.10 -19.13 -17.58
N ASP A 318 -6.87 -18.99 -17.07
CA ASP A 318 -6.11 -20.06 -16.43
C ASP A 318 -5.22 -19.47 -15.32
N PHE A 319 -5.81 -19.24 -14.13
CA PHE A 319 -5.07 -18.89 -12.93
C PHE A 319 -4.77 -20.17 -12.15
N ALA A 320 -3.79 -20.08 -11.24
CA ALA A 320 -3.50 -21.22 -10.36
C ALA A 320 -4.70 -21.59 -9.47
N VAL A 321 -5.53 -20.60 -9.09
CA VAL A 321 -6.70 -20.80 -8.21
C VAL A 321 -7.69 -19.63 -8.32
N PHE A 322 -8.96 -19.92 -8.19
CA PHE A 322 -10.09 -19.03 -7.94
C PHE A 322 -10.15 -17.80 -8.85
N PRO A 323 -10.40 -17.95 -10.16
CA PRO A 323 -10.61 -16.80 -11.03
C PRO A 323 -11.92 -16.08 -10.69
N ALA A 324 -11.87 -14.73 -10.71
CA ALA A 324 -13.03 -13.86 -10.69
C ALA A 324 -13.06 -13.00 -11.96
N MET A 325 -14.24 -12.52 -12.35
CA MET A 325 -14.45 -11.75 -13.56
C MET A 325 -15.15 -10.45 -13.26
N TYR A 326 -14.76 -9.38 -14.00
CA TYR A 326 -15.32 -8.05 -13.93
C TYR A 326 -15.59 -7.55 -15.34
N TYR A 327 -16.58 -6.64 -15.50
CA TYR A 327 -17.03 -6.18 -16.79
C TYR A 327 -17.17 -4.66 -16.77
N GLU A 328 -16.09 -3.97 -17.15
CA GLU A 328 -15.96 -2.50 -17.11
C GLU A 328 -15.18 -2.03 -18.36
N ASP A 329 -15.44 -0.81 -18.84
CA ASP A 329 -14.66 -0.18 -19.92
C ASP A 329 -13.30 0.29 -19.35
N LEU A 330 -12.22 -0.41 -19.67
CA LEU A 330 -10.88 -0.08 -19.18
C LEU A 330 -9.97 0.56 -20.21
N ASP A 331 -10.31 0.51 -21.50
CA ASP A 331 -9.50 1.11 -22.57
C ASP A 331 -10.14 2.39 -23.15
N PHE A 332 -11.25 2.83 -22.57
CA PHE A 332 -11.96 4.08 -22.90
C PHE A 332 -12.57 4.12 -24.31
N ASP A 333 -12.94 2.99 -24.86
CA ASP A 333 -13.58 2.94 -26.18
C ASP A 333 -15.12 3.00 -26.13
N GLY A 334 -15.69 3.00 -24.92
CA GLY A 334 -17.13 3.10 -24.66
C GLY A 334 -17.83 1.74 -24.65
N VAL A 335 -17.10 0.63 -24.77
CA VAL A 335 -17.60 -0.73 -24.68
C VAL A 335 -16.94 -1.42 -23.50
N ARG A 336 -17.72 -2.14 -22.70
CA ARG A 336 -17.17 -2.82 -21.52
C ARG A 336 -16.34 -4.04 -21.91
N ASP A 337 -15.20 -4.15 -21.25
CA ASP A 337 -14.21 -5.21 -21.42
C ASP A 337 -14.36 -6.30 -20.33
N LEU A 338 -13.78 -7.47 -20.57
CA LEU A 338 -13.67 -8.51 -19.56
C LEU A 338 -12.30 -8.44 -18.88
N ILE A 339 -12.32 -8.36 -17.57
CA ILE A 339 -11.14 -8.45 -16.73
C ILE A 339 -11.26 -9.72 -15.90
N SER A 340 -10.16 -10.46 -15.76
CA SER A 340 -10.10 -11.60 -14.85
C SER A 340 -8.88 -11.51 -13.95
N SER A 341 -9.08 -11.80 -12.67
CA SER A 341 -8.04 -11.84 -11.64
C SER A 341 -8.29 -12.97 -10.64
N PRO A 342 -7.27 -13.42 -9.89
CA PRO A 342 -7.51 -14.35 -8.78
C PRO A 342 -8.35 -13.68 -7.68
N ASN A 343 -9.18 -14.47 -6.97
CA ASN A 343 -9.96 -14.01 -5.82
C ASN A 343 -9.48 -14.68 -4.52
N GLY A 344 -8.21 -15.05 -4.45
CA GLY A 344 -7.58 -15.60 -3.24
C GLY A 344 -7.41 -14.55 -2.15
N ALA A 345 -7.38 -15.01 -0.89
CA ALA A 345 -7.02 -14.14 0.23
C ALA A 345 -5.49 -14.09 0.48
N ASP A 346 -4.76 -15.09 -0.01
CA ASP A 346 -3.31 -15.24 0.10
C ASP A 346 -2.78 -16.18 -0.99
N ASN A 347 -1.45 -16.37 -1.01
CA ASN A 347 -0.75 -17.31 -1.87
C ASN A 347 -0.03 -18.40 -1.03
N ALA A 348 -0.68 -18.92 -0.01
CA ALA A 348 -0.07 -19.88 0.93
C ALA A 348 0.50 -21.12 0.21
N LEU A 349 -0.05 -21.50 -0.94
CA LEU A 349 0.44 -22.59 -1.77
C LEU A 349 1.57 -22.19 -2.73
N GLN A 350 1.91 -20.89 -2.82
CA GLN A 350 2.97 -20.35 -3.70
C GLN A 350 2.76 -20.72 -5.18
N THR A 351 1.52 -20.75 -5.63
CA THR A 351 1.15 -21.20 -6.97
C THR A 351 0.75 -20.07 -7.90
N VAL A 352 0.36 -18.91 -7.40
CA VAL A 352 -0.09 -17.77 -8.18
C VAL A 352 1.10 -16.91 -8.61
N ASP A 353 1.15 -16.54 -9.89
CA ASP A 353 2.02 -15.49 -10.42
C ASP A 353 1.29 -14.15 -10.29
N TYR A 354 1.62 -13.41 -9.23
CA TYR A 354 0.94 -12.13 -8.98
C TYR A 354 1.44 -10.98 -9.88
N GLN A 355 2.59 -11.08 -10.53
CA GLN A 355 3.03 -10.07 -11.50
C GLN A 355 2.21 -10.11 -12.81
N ASN A 356 1.49 -11.22 -13.06
CA ASN A 356 0.66 -11.43 -14.23
C ASN A 356 -0.76 -11.87 -13.80
N SER A 357 -1.32 -11.21 -12.80
CA SER A 357 -2.59 -11.60 -12.18
C SER A 357 -3.80 -10.81 -12.67
N VAL A 358 -3.64 -9.84 -13.58
CA VAL A 358 -4.74 -9.04 -14.13
C VAL A 358 -4.85 -9.26 -15.64
N TRP A 359 -5.66 -10.24 -16.01
CA TRP A 359 -5.86 -10.58 -17.41
C TRP A 359 -6.93 -9.69 -18.04
N PHE A 360 -6.54 -8.98 -19.07
CA PHE A 360 -7.38 -8.07 -19.81
C PHE A 360 -7.77 -8.63 -21.16
N TYR A 361 -9.08 -8.68 -21.42
CA TYR A 361 -9.66 -9.10 -22.68
C TYR A 361 -10.50 -7.94 -23.21
N LYS A 362 -10.03 -7.33 -24.31
CA LYS A 362 -10.78 -6.29 -25.01
C LYS A 362 -12.03 -6.87 -25.65
N ASN A 363 -13.15 -6.20 -25.44
CA ASN A 363 -14.39 -6.51 -26.14
C ASN A 363 -14.40 -5.83 -27.51
N VAL A 364 -14.20 -6.59 -28.57
CA VAL A 364 -14.28 -6.09 -29.95
C VAL A 364 -15.70 -6.18 -30.52
N GLY A 365 -16.67 -6.67 -29.74
CA GLY A 365 -18.09 -6.75 -30.03
C GLY A 365 -18.88 -5.57 -29.47
N LYS A 366 -19.95 -5.86 -28.75
CA LYS A 366 -20.84 -4.91 -28.08
C LYS A 366 -21.14 -5.40 -26.65
N ASP A 367 -21.63 -4.52 -25.80
CA ASP A 367 -21.99 -4.87 -24.42
C ASP A 367 -23.02 -6.00 -24.26
N ASP A 368 -23.95 -6.11 -25.19
CA ASP A 368 -25.00 -7.12 -25.22
C ASP A 368 -24.65 -8.35 -26.09
N ARG A 369 -23.50 -8.32 -26.73
CA ARG A 369 -22.97 -9.42 -27.55
C ARG A 369 -21.45 -9.32 -27.64
N PRO A 370 -20.75 -9.57 -26.52
CA PRO A 370 -19.31 -9.38 -26.45
C PRO A 370 -18.54 -10.42 -27.27
N ASP A 371 -17.40 -9.96 -27.80
CA ASP A 371 -16.38 -10.82 -28.43
C ASP A 371 -15.03 -10.48 -27.80
N PHE A 372 -14.56 -11.35 -26.90
CA PHE A 372 -13.41 -11.07 -26.05
C PHE A 372 -12.09 -11.53 -26.68
N SER A 373 -11.20 -10.57 -26.92
CA SER A 373 -9.85 -10.77 -27.42
C SER A 373 -8.81 -10.51 -26.34
N PHE A 374 -8.00 -11.51 -25.99
CA PHE A 374 -6.94 -11.38 -24.99
C PHE A 374 -5.90 -10.36 -25.43
N VAL A 375 -5.56 -9.42 -24.55
CA VAL A 375 -4.57 -8.36 -24.80
C VAL A 375 -3.31 -8.57 -23.96
N GLN A 376 -3.46 -8.70 -22.62
CA GLN A 376 -2.32 -8.81 -21.71
C GLN A 376 -2.72 -9.46 -20.38
N ALA A 377 -1.71 -9.94 -19.64
CA ALA A 377 -1.90 -10.60 -18.35
C ALA A 377 -1.67 -9.70 -17.12
N ASN A 378 -1.23 -8.45 -17.34
CA ASN A 378 -0.79 -7.53 -16.27
C ASN A 378 -1.34 -6.12 -16.46
N MET A 379 -2.63 -6.01 -16.79
CA MET A 379 -3.32 -4.71 -16.92
C MET A 379 -3.18 -3.88 -15.65
N LEU A 380 -2.80 -2.62 -15.77
CA LEU A 380 -2.40 -1.70 -14.70
C LEU A 380 -1.09 -2.08 -13.98
N GLN A 381 -0.83 -3.35 -13.69
CA GLN A 381 0.41 -3.80 -13.05
C GLN A 381 1.64 -3.38 -13.84
N ASN A 382 1.55 -3.38 -15.19
CA ASN A 382 2.61 -2.89 -16.07
C ASN A 382 2.87 -1.38 -15.99
N THR A 383 2.06 -0.62 -15.25
CA THR A 383 2.21 0.83 -15.04
C THR A 383 2.83 1.17 -13.70
N MET A 384 3.04 0.19 -12.82
CA MET A 384 3.53 0.37 -11.45
C MET A 384 4.71 -0.54 -11.14
N VAL A 385 5.41 -0.26 -10.05
CA VAL A 385 6.35 -1.24 -9.49
C VAL A 385 5.51 -2.38 -8.93
N ASP A 386 5.73 -3.59 -9.46
CA ASP A 386 5.12 -4.82 -8.98
C ASP A 386 6.18 -5.94 -9.07
N LEU A 387 6.68 -6.37 -7.93
CA LEU A 387 7.77 -7.34 -7.79
C LEU A 387 7.29 -8.68 -7.20
N GLY A 388 5.99 -8.94 -7.28
CA GLY A 388 5.37 -10.17 -6.78
C GLY A 388 4.69 -9.99 -5.44
N GLU A 389 5.30 -10.36 -4.32
CA GLU A 389 4.67 -10.27 -2.99
C GLU A 389 5.61 -9.65 -1.96
N ASN A 390 5.03 -8.86 -1.04
CA ASN A 390 5.63 -8.38 0.19
C ASN A 390 7.03 -7.75 0.01
N THR A 391 7.08 -6.62 -0.68
CA THR A 391 8.32 -5.89 -0.96
C THR A 391 8.91 -5.28 0.30
N ALA A 392 10.26 -5.28 0.37
CA ALA A 392 11.04 -4.70 1.47
C ALA A 392 12.16 -3.81 0.89
N PRO A 393 11.97 -2.49 0.86
CA PRO A 393 12.96 -1.54 0.34
C PRO A 393 14.09 -1.27 1.33
N VAL A 394 15.29 -0.95 0.80
CA VAL A 394 16.43 -0.38 1.53
C VAL A 394 17.28 0.46 0.60
N PHE A 395 17.97 1.47 1.12
CA PHE A 395 18.80 2.38 0.34
C PHE A 395 20.30 2.23 0.65
N ALA A 396 21.12 2.18 -0.41
CA ALA A 396 22.57 2.21 -0.33
C ALA A 396 23.16 2.76 -1.63
N ASP A 397 24.38 3.31 -1.58
CA ASP A 397 25.17 3.71 -2.75
C ASP A 397 25.86 2.44 -3.31
N ILE A 398 25.16 1.73 -4.21
CA ILE A 398 25.59 0.41 -4.71
C ILE A 398 26.66 0.53 -5.78
N ASP A 399 26.60 1.53 -6.64
CA ASP A 399 27.56 1.74 -7.74
C ASP A 399 28.73 2.66 -7.37
N GLY A 400 28.69 3.32 -6.21
CA GLY A 400 29.76 4.16 -5.67
C GLY A 400 29.84 5.54 -6.32
N ASP A 401 28.74 6.04 -6.87
CA ASP A 401 28.66 7.36 -7.49
C ASP A 401 28.30 8.49 -6.51
N GLY A 402 27.86 8.13 -5.30
CA GLY A 402 27.54 9.04 -4.20
C GLY A 402 26.05 9.29 -4.01
N ASP A 403 25.20 8.83 -4.94
CA ASP A 403 23.76 8.83 -4.81
C ASP A 403 23.29 7.48 -4.21
N LYS A 404 22.16 7.49 -3.49
CA LYS A 404 21.63 6.22 -2.94
C LYS A 404 20.73 5.54 -3.95
N ASP A 405 21.05 4.28 -4.24
CA ASP A 405 20.23 3.36 -4.99
C ASP A 405 19.18 2.71 -4.10
N LEU A 406 18.16 2.10 -4.73
CA LEU A 406 17.09 1.40 -4.05
C LEU A 406 17.20 -0.12 -4.33
N LEU A 407 17.45 -0.89 -3.28
CA LEU A 407 17.32 -2.34 -3.29
C LEU A 407 15.95 -2.72 -2.73
N VAL A 408 15.25 -3.63 -3.40
CA VAL A 408 13.93 -4.11 -2.97
C VAL A 408 13.93 -5.62 -2.91
N GLY A 409 13.89 -6.18 -1.70
CA GLY A 409 13.60 -7.59 -1.48
C GLY A 409 12.11 -7.88 -1.67
N ASN A 410 11.74 -9.14 -1.89
CA ASN A 410 10.36 -9.58 -1.95
C ASN A 410 10.12 -10.90 -1.19
N ALA A 411 8.86 -11.27 -0.96
CA ALA A 411 8.55 -12.59 -0.41
C ALA A 411 8.73 -13.67 -1.45
N GLY A 412 8.51 -13.36 -2.70
CA GLY A 412 8.75 -14.20 -3.84
C GLY A 412 7.85 -13.87 -5.01
N ASN A 413 8.19 -14.49 -6.14
CA ASN A 413 7.38 -14.51 -7.33
C ASN A 413 7.40 -15.90 -7.96
N ARG A 414 6.31 -16.27 -8.62
CA ARG A 414 6.19 -17.54 -9.34
C ARG A 414 6.80 -17.42 -10.72
N GLY A 415 7.97 -18.05 -10.92
CA GLY A 415 8.62 -18.19 -12.22
C GLY A 415 8.62 -19.64 -12.72
N ASP A 416 9.30 -19.90 -13.84
CA ASP A 416 9.42 -21.22 -14.45
C ASP A 416 10.08 -22.26 -13.53
N THR A 417 10.95 -21.81 -12.63
CA THR A 417 11.68 -22.67 -11.69
C THR A 417 10.99 -22.79 -10.31
N GLY A 418 9.77 -22.30 -10.18
CA GLY A 418 8.99 -22.30 -8.95
C GLY A 418 8.93 -20.92 -8.31
N TYR A 419 8.40 -20.86 -7.06
CA TYR A 419 8.28 -19.63 -6.29
C TYR A 419 9.61 -19.32 -5.59
N ARG A 420 10.15 -18.13 -5.77
CA ARG A 420 11.43 -17.70 -5.21
C ARG A 420 11.47 -16.21 -4.94
N ALA A 421 12.11 -15.84 -3.85
CA ALA A 421 12.40 -14.47 -3.52
C ALA A 421 13.68 -13.97 -4.23
N SER A 422 13.71 -12.68 -4.53
CA SER A 422 14.84 -11.96 -5.14
C SER A 422 15.08 -10.63 -4.46
N ILE A 423 16.16 -9.96 -4.83
CA ILE A 423 16.39 -8.53 -4.57
C ILE A 423 16.47 -7.84 -5.92
N SER A 424 15.62 -6.86 -6.16
CA SER A 424 15.66 -5.99 -7.33
C SER A 424 16.51 -4.76 -7.03
N LEU A 425 17.34 -4.34 -8.00
CA LEU A 425 18.15 -3.12 -7.94
C LEU A 425 17.56 -2.07 -8.86
N PHE A 426 17.26 -0.92 -8.27
CA PHE A 426 16.91 0.32 -8.96
C PHE A 426 18.05 1.31 -8.75
N GLU A 427 18.81 1.58 -9.80
CA GLU A 427 19.86 2.60 -9.77
C GLU A 427 19.26 4.00 -9.79
N ASN A 428 19.80 4.88 -8.96
CA ASN A 428 19.49 6.30 -8.96
C ASN A 428 20.23 6.99 -10.12
N LYS A 429 19.49 7.49 -11.10
CA LYS A 429 20.06 8.19 -12.26
C LYS A 429 20.12 9.71 -12.08
N GLY A 430 19.92 10.18 -10.84
CA GLY A 430 19.75 11.60 -10.55
C GLY A 430 18.42 12.17 -11.06
N ASN A 431 18.20 13.46 -10.84
CA ASN A 431 16.99 14.16 -11.27
C ASN A 431 15.68 13.46 -10.86
N ASN A 432 15.65 12.90 -9.65
CA ASN A 432 14.51 12.16 -9.09
C ASN A 432 14.08 10.96 -9.95
N THR A 433 15.03 10.24 -10.54
CA THR A 433 14.75 9.09 -11.41
C THR A 433 15.51 7.86 -10.95
N PHE A 434 14.80 6.76 -10.74
CA PHE A 434 15.36 5.44 -10.49
C PHE A 434 15.09 4.53 -11.70
N GLU A 435 16.08 3.74 -12.09
CA GLU A 435 15.97 2.78 -13.18
C GLU A 435 16.13 1.36 -12.66
N LEU A 436 15.15 0.49 -12.95
CA LEU A 436 15.27 -0.94 -12.66
C LEU A 436 16.32 -1.56 -13.58
N THR A 437 17.52 -1.82 -13.06
CA THR A 437 18.64 -2.36 -13.81
C THR A 437 18.82 -3.86 -13.62
N ASN A 438 18.33 -4.42 -12.49
CA ASN A 438 18.47 -5.84 -12.21
C ASN A 438 17.31 -6.37 -11.33
N ASN A 439 16.58 -7.36 -11.81
CA ASN A 439 15.48 -8.01 -11.09
C ASN A 439 15.91 -9.10 -10.10
N ASP A 440 17.15 -9.58 -10.19
CA ASP A 440 17.72 -10.62 -9.34
C ASP A 440 19.17 -10.27 -9.00
N TYR A 441 19.34 -9.18 -8.24
CA TYR A 441 20.66 -8.69 -7.83
C TYR A 441 21.42 -9.81 -7.10
N LEU A 442 22.67 -10.00 -7.48
CA LEU A 442 23.55 -11.11 -7.07
C LEU A 442 23.08 -12.51 -7.52
N GLY A 443 22.00 -12.63 -8.30
CA GLY A 443 21.47 -13.90 -8.75
C GLY A 443 20.92 -14.78 -7.63
N ILE A 444 20.28 -14.17 -6.64
CA ILE A 444 19.77 -14.87 -5.44
C ILE A 444 18.70 -15.88 -5.82
N ALA A 445 17.68 -15.46 -6.55
CA ALA A 445 16.58 -16.35 -7.00
C ALA A 445 17.08 -17.47 -7.90
N LYS A 446 18.09 -17.18 -8.72
CA LYS A 446 18.71 -18.17 -9.61
C LYS A 446 19.46 -19.25 -8.83
N ASN A 447 20.20 -18.88 -7.77
CA ASN A 447 21.15 -19.75 -7.10
C ASN A 447 20.66 -20.31 -5.75
N GLN A 448 19.62 -19.71 -5.14
CA GLN A 448 19.10 -20.06 -3.83
C GLN A 448 17.58 -20.22 -3.87
N GLN A 449 17.03 -21.05 -3.00
CA GLN A 449 15.60 -21.21 -2.83
C GLN A 449 15.18 -20.58 -1.52
N LEU A 450 15.01 -19.26 -1.55
CA LEU A 450 14.67 -18.43 -0.41
C LEU A 450 13.28 -17.82 -0.59
N PHE A 451 12.67 -17.43 0.52
CA PHE A 451 11.39 -16.75 0.62
C PHE A 451 11.53 -15.57 1.56
N GLU A 452 10.68 -14.55 1.38
CA GLU A 452 10.59 -13.36 2.25
C GLU A 452 11.96 -12.71 2.54
N ILE A 453 12.63 -12.26 1.49
CA ILE A 453 13.89 -11.54 1.64
C ILE A 453 13.62 -10.12 2.10
N LYS A 454 14.18 -9.77 3.27
CA LYS A 454 14.18 -8.42 3.84
C LYS A 454 15.61 -7.93 3.93
N PRO A 455 16.09 -7.14 2.97
CA PRO A 455 17.46 -6.64 2.96
C PRO A 455 17.68 -5.58 4.05
N PHE A 456 18.92 -5.47 4.52
CA PHE A 456 19.40 -4.40 5.37
C PHE A 456 20.83 -4.02 5.00
N ILE A 457 21.21 -2.79 5.32
CA ILE A 457 22.53 -2.22 5.06
C ILE A 457 23.12 -1.77 6.38
N ALA A 458 24.31 -2.26 6.71
CA ALA A 458 25.06 -1.84 7.89
C ALA A 458 26.51 -2.29 7.80
N ASP A 459 27.46 -1.49 8.27
CA ASP A 459 28.86 -1.92 8.52
C ASP A 459 28.86 -2.84 9.77
N LEU A 460 28.90 -4.15 9.56
CA LEU A 460 28.85 -5.15 10.62
C LEU A 460 30.20 -5.76 10.97
N ASN A 461 31.22 -5.49 10.16
CA ASN A 461 32.60 -5.94 10.40
C ASN A 461 33.55 -4.81 10.85
N ALA A 462 33.02 -3.56 10.93
CA ALA A 462 33.70 -2.33 11.31
C ALA A 462 34.96 -2.05 10.45
N ASP A 463 34.85 -2.22 9.15
CA ASP A 463 35.87 -1.84 8.18
C ASP A 463 35.64 -0.44 7.58
N GLY A 464 34.52 0.19 7.90
CA GLY A 464 34.16 1.55 7.49
C GLY A 464 33.37 1.60 6.17
N VAL A 465 32.93 0.44 5.66
CA VAL A 465 32.08 0.28 4.48
C VAL A 465 30.82 -0.47 4.85
N ASP A 466 29.68 -0.08 4.30
CA ASP A 466 28.42 -0.76 4.55
C ASP A 466 28.40 -2.14 3.87
N ASP A 467 27.98 -3.16 4.62
CA ASP A 467 27.73 -4.52 4.14
C ASP A 467 26.26 -4.67 3.72
N LEU A 468 25.98 -5.59 2.80
CA LEU A 468 24.64 -6.03 2.48
C LEU A 468 24.27 -7.25 3.33
N GLY A 469 23.17 -7.20 4.04
CA GLY A 469 22.60 -8.36 4.69
C GLY A 469 21.13 -8.54 4.32
N PHE A 470 20.60 -9.70 4.67
CA PHE A 470 19.16 -9.92 4.64
C PHE A 470 18.69 -10.97 5.64
N MET A 471 17.47 -10.77 6.10
CA MET A 471 16.69 -11.83 6.70
C MET A 471 15.91 -12.54 5.60
N SER A 472 15.83 -13.86 5.67
CA SER A 472 15.10 -14.69 4.71
C SER A 472 14.58 -15.97 5.35
N ASN A 473 13.57 -16.55 4.72
CA ASN A 473 13.02 -17.85 5.05
C ASN A 473 13.48 -18.90 4.03
N SER A 474 13.54 -20.14 4.47
CA SER A 474 13.78 -21.31 3.63
C SER A 474 13.00 -22.50 4.18
N PHE A 475 13.07 -23.64 3.52
CA PHE A 475 12.43 -24.89 4.02
C PHE A 475 13.00 -25.37 5.36
N VAL A 476 14.18 -24.88 5.77
CA VAL A 476 14.79 -25.22 7.06
C VAL A 476 14.55 -24.17 8.14
N GLY A 477 13.87 -23.08 7.80
CA GLY A 477 13.48 -22.00 8.72
C GLY A 477 14.04 -20.63 8.35
N ALA A 478 13.86 -19.68 9.26
CA ALA A 478 14.32 -18.30 9.13
C ALA A 478 15.83 -18.19 9.41
N SER A 479 16.51 -17.30 8.69
CA SER A 479 17.94 -17.02 8.89
C SER A 479 18.25 -15.55 8.63
N MET A 480 19.22 -15.01 9.35
CA MET A 480 19.73 -13.66 9.18
C MET A 480 21.23 -13.73 8.86
N ARG A 481 21.62 -13.19 7.72
CA ARG A 481 23.00 -13.25 7.21
C ARG A 481 23.39 -11.91 6.62
N TYR A 482 24.69 -11.61 6.68
CA TYR A 482 25.26 -10.51 5.91
C TYR A 482 26.42 -10.99 5.04
N PHE A 483 26.77 -10.21 4.06
CA PHE A 483 27.80 -10.46 3.07
C PHE A 483 28.78 -9.28 3.11
N PRO A 484 30.02 -9.48 3.59
CA PRO A 484 30.99 -8.38 3.68
C PRO A 484 31.22 -7.72 2.32
N ASN A 485 31.15 -6.41 2.30
CA ASN A 485 31.49 -5.61 1.14
C ASN A 485 33.01 -5.42 1.08
N ARG A 486 33.66 -5.97 0.07
CA ARG A 486 35.12 -5.93 -0.11
C ARG A 486 35.61 -4.68 -0.81
N ALA A 487 34.69 -3.81 -1.25
CA ALA A 487 35.04 -2.58 -1.93
C ALA A 487 35.74 -1.59 -0.99
N ALA A 488 36.56 -0.73 -1.53
CA ALA A 488 37.02 0.44 -0.81
C ALA A 488 35.89 1.45 -0.63
N LYS A 489 35.91 2.24 0.43
CA LYS A 489 34.91 3.28 0.71
C LYS A 489 34.66 4.19 -0.49
N GLY A 490 33.38 4.40 -0.85
CA GLY A 490 32.95 5.19 -2.00
C GLY A 490 33.25 4.53 -3.34
N LYS A 491 33.27 3.21 -3.39
CA LYS A 491 33.36 2.39 -4.61
C LYS A 491 32.15 1.47 -4.67
N ALA A 492 31.82 1.03 -5.89
CA ALA A 492 30.76 0.07 -6.14
C ALA A 492 30.89 -1.17 -5.25
N PHE A 493 29.80 -1.69 -4.74
CA PHE A 493 29.79 -2.87 -3.88
C PHE A 493 30.45 -4.08 -4.55
N ASP A 494 31.36 -4.74 -3.83
CA ASP A 494 31.93 -6.04 -4.20
C ASP A 494 31.44 -7.10 -3.22
N ILE A 495 30.26 -7.64 -3.48
CA ILE A 495 29.57 -8.63 -2.65
C ILE A 495 29.68 -10.02 -3.29
N ARG A 496 29.98 -11.02 -2.49
CA ARG A 496 30.00 -12.43 -2.90
C ARG A 496 29.11 -13.27 -2.01
N LEU A 497 28.13 -13.94 -2.60
CA LEU A 497 27.21 -14.81 -1.85
C LEU A 497 27.90 -15.96 -1.11
N ALA A 498 29.08 -16.38 -1.57
CA ALA A 498 29.87 -17.42 -0.91
C ALA A 498 30.46 -16.97 0.43
N ASP A 499 30.57 -15.66 0.66
CA ASP A 499 31.17 -15.09 1.89
C ASP A 499 30.12 -14.81 2.97
N ALA A 500 28.97 -15.44 2.88
CA ALA A 500 27.87 -15.26 3.83
C ALA A 500 28.31 -15.52 5.28
N VAL A 501 28.07 -14.55 6.14
CA VAL A 501 28.26 -14.63 7.58
C VAL A 501 26.90 -14.68 8.26
N THR A 502 26.65 -15.76 9.01
CA THR A 502 25.44 -15.84 9.85
C THR A 502 25.61 -14.93 11.06
N ILE A 503 24.64 -14.11 11.37
CA ILE A 503 24.65 -13.26 12.54
C ILE A 503 24.40 -14.12 13.77
N PRO A 504 25.37 -14.22 14.70
CA PRO A 504 25.26 -15.10 15.83
C PRO A 504 24.37 -14.53 16.94
N SER A 505 23.99 -15.36 17.88
CA SER A 505 23.43 -15.00 19.20
C SER A 505 21.98 -14.48 19.16
N VAL A 506 21.29 -14.53 18.02
CA VAL A 506 19.84 -14.25 17.97
C VAL A 506 19.09 -15.57 17.97
N GLU A 507 18.53 -15.92 19.12
CA GLU A 507 17.72 -17.13 19.27
C GLU A 507 16.31 -16.89 18.73
N TYR A 508 15.69 -17.91 18.14
CA TYR A 508 14.28 -17.92 17.75
C TYR A 508 13.87 -16.87 16.70
N LEU A 509 14.61 -16.82 15.59
CA LEU A 509 14.15 -16.11 14.40
C LEU A 509 12.88 -16.79 13.86
N SER A 510 11.90 -16.00 13.45
CA SER A 510 10.64 -16.49 12.89
C SER A 510 10.28 -15.74 11.60
N ASN A 511 9.36 -16.34 10.83
CA ASN A 511 8.80 -15.69 9.67
C ASN A 511 8.16 -14.36 10.09
N GLY A 512 8.39 -13.33 9.29
CA GLY A 512 7.83 -12.00 9.57
C GLY A 512 8.72 -11.11 10.43
N ASP A 513 9.81 -11.62 11.02
CA ASP A 513 10.76 -10.80 11.76
C ASP A 513 11.47 -9.79 10.82
N TYR A 514 11.84 -8.63 11.35
CA TYR A 514 12.49 -7.54 10.62
C TYR A 514 13.65 -6.95 11.41
N PRO A 515 14.91 -7.07 10.96
CA PRO A 515 16.09 -6.55 11.67
C PRO A 515 16.37 -5.09 11.32
N LEU A 516 16.85 -4.32 12.29
CA LEU A 516 17.43 -3.01 12.12
C LEU A 516 18.67 -2.87 13.00
N PHE A 517 19.83 -2.56 12.41
CA PHE A 517 21.08 -2.34 13.13
C PHE A 517 21.26 -0.84 13.41
N PHE A 518 21.22 -0.45 14.69
CA PHE A 518 21.25 0.93 15.12
C PHE A 518 21.89 1.05 16.51
N ASP A 519 22.72 2.06 16.75
CA ASP A 519 23.30 2.35 18.06
C ASP A 519 22.26 3.05 18.96
N LEU A 520 21.41 2.25 19.62
CA LEU A 520 20.31 2.78 20.42
C LEU A 520 20.79 3.45 21.71
N ASN A 521 21.83 2.90 22.32
CA ASN A 521 22.32 3.35 23.62
C ASN A 521 23.45 4.39 23.51
N LYS A 522 23.86 4.74 22.29
CA LYS A 522 24.91 5.72 21.95
C LYS A 522 26.29 5.36 22.55
N ASP A 523 26.61 4.06 22.63
CA ASP A 523 27.93 3.58 23.08
C ASP A 523 28.93 3.37 21.93
N GLY A 524 28.54 3.68 20.69
CA GLY A 524 29.36 3.58 19.48
C GLY A 524 29.32 2.20 18.82
N LEU A 525 28.57 1.25 19.36
CA LEU A 525 28.36 -0.07 18.79
C LEU A 525 26.96 -0.18 18.16
N LYS A 526 26.86 -0.82 16.99
CA LYS A 526 25.55 -1.09 16.42
C LYS A 526 24.86 -2.20 17.20
N ASP A 527 23.74 -1.89 17.81
CA ASP A 527 22.79 -2.82 18.44
C ASP A 527 21.86 -3.42 17.39
N LEU A 528 21.04 -4.41 17.76
CA LEU A 528 20.00 -4.97 16.92
C LEU A 528 18.62 -4.69 17.52
N LEU A 529 17.79 -3.98 16.79
CA LEU A 529 16.35 -3.91 17.00
C LEU A 529 15.69 -4.96 16.12
N LEU A 530 14.83 -5.80 16.69
CA LEU A 530 14.15 -6.87 15.96
C LEU A 530 12.64 -6.73 16.11
N GLY A 531 11.98 -6.30 15.04
CA GLY A 531 10.53 -6.32 14.94
C GLY A 531 10.06 -7.75 14.70
N LYS A 532 9.21 -8.27 15.58
CA LYS A 532 8.76 -9.66 15.53
C LYS A 532 7.50 -9.85 14.68
N GLY A 533 7.40 -11.02 14.08
CA GLY A 533 6.18 -11.47 13.40
C GLY A 533 4.94 -11.47 14.32
N SER A 534 5.13 -11.63 15.63
CA SER A 534 4.06 -11.55 16.65
C SER A 534 3.58 -10.13 16.97
N GLY A 535 4.31 -9.09 16.54
CA GLY A 535 3.95 -7.70 16.77
C GLY A 535 4.70 -7.00 17.89
N ARG A 536 5.63 -7.66 18.57
CA ARG A 536 6.48 -7.04 19.59
C ARG A 536 7.79 -6.51 19.01
N LEU A 537 8.46 -5.62 19.74
CA LEU A 537 9.76 -5.08 19.43
C LEU A 537 10.80 -5.56 20.47
N GLU A 538 11.80 -6.28 20.01
CA GLU A 538 12.91 -6.76 20.83
C GLU A 538 14.16 -5.88 20.63
N TYR A 539 14.92 -5.67 21.70
CA TYR A 539 16.20 -4.98 21.70
C TYR A 539 17.31 -5.89 22.16
N TYR A 540 18.27 -6.11 21.29
CA TYR A 540 19.49 -6.87 21.55
C TYR A 540 20.67 -5.89 21.61
N LYS A 541 21.26 -5.74 22.79
CA LYS A 541 22.46 -4.93 22.95
C LYS A 541 23.68 -5.66 22.40
N ASN A 542 24.54 -4.93 21.69
CA ASN A 542 25.85 -5.44 21.31
C ASN A 542 26.80 -5.40 22.53
N THR A 543 27.07 -6.57 23.12
CA THR A 543 27.97 -6.74 24.28
C THR A 543 29.36 -7.17 23.83
N GLY A 544 29.61 -7.31 22.53
CA GLY A 544 30.90 -7.66 21.93
C GLY A 544 31.72 -6.42 21.58
N THR A 545 32.27 -6.43 20.38
CA THR A 545 33.02 -5.30 19.80
C THR A 545 32.47 -4.96 18.44
N ALA A 546 32.85 -3.81 17.87
CA ALA A 546 32.45 -3.44 16.52
C ALA A 546 32.83 -4.50 15.48
N LYS A 547 33.98 -5.15 15.58
CA LYS A 547 34.47 -6.20 14.66
C LYS A 547 33.94 -7.60 14.94
N SER A 548 33.43 -7.84 16.13
CA SER A 548 32.92 -9.15 16.58
C SER A 548 31.71 -8.90 17.46
N PRO A 549 30.57 -8.54 16.87
CA PRO A 549 29.37 -8.23 17.64
C PRO A 549 28.80 -9.47 18.31
N ILE A 550 28.30 -9.31 19.53
CA ILE A 550 27.56 -10.30 20.30
C ILE A 550 26.24 -9.64 20.74
N TYR A 551 25.13 -10.11 20.15
CA TYR A 551 23.82 -9.54 20.44
C TYR A 551 23.17 -10.27 21.61
N THR A 552 22.97 -9.56 22.73
CA THR A 552 22.36 -10.11 23.96
C THR A 552 20.99 -9.44 24.16
N LEU A 553 19.94 -10.24 24.30
CA LEU A 553 18.58 -9.72 24.54
C LEU A 553 18.57 -8.91 25.86
N GLU A 554 18.30 -7.61 25.75
CA GLU A 554 18.19 -6.71 26.90
C GLU A 554 16.74 -6.35 27.21
N LYS A 555 15.91 -6.17 26.16
CA LYS A 555 14.48 -5.90 26.27
C LYS A 555 13.71 -6.76 25.29
N ASP A 556 12.77 -7.54 25.79
CA ASP A 556 11.84 -8.35 24.98
C ASP A 556 10.60 -7.56 24.52
N GLN A 557 10.39 -6.35 25.06
CA GLN A 557 9.28 -5.46 24.74
C GLN A 557 9.76 -4.00 24.82
N LEU A 558 10.66 -3.63 23.91
CA LEU A 558 11.20 -2.28 23.89
C LEU A 558 10.09 -1.24 23.71
N GLY A 559 10.13 -0.17 24.53
CA GLY A 559 9.15 0.90 24.48
C GLY A 559 7.71 0.47 24.82
N GLY A 560 7.53 -0.72 25.41
CA GLY A 560 6.21 -1.29 25.70
C GLY A 560 5.45 -1.75 24.47
N ILE A 561 6.14 -2.01 23.34
CA ILE A 561 5.57 -2.61 22.14
C ILE A 561 5.54 -4.13 22.35
N THR A 562 4.34 -4.64 22.65
CA THR A 562 4.09 -6.04 23.05
C THR A 562 3.49 -6.84 21.89
N ASP A 563 3.36 -8.16 22.09
CA ASP A 563 2.69 -9.02 21.14
C ASP A 563 1.27 -8.51 20.83
N ASP A 564 1.01 -8.32 19.54
CA ASP A 564 -0.29 -7.95 18.99
C ASP A 564 -0.41 -8.55 17.59
N TYR A 565 -1.08 -9.68 17.49
CA TYR A 565 -1.22 -10.39 16.20
C TYR A 565 -2.06 -9.62 15.18
N THR A 566 -2.84 -8.61 15.60
CA THR A 566 -3.55 -7.72 14.67
C THR A 566 -2.60 -6.70 14.03
N VAL A 567 -1.51 -6.39 14.73
CA VAL A 567 -0.44 -5.51 14.25
C VAL A 567 0.64 -6.33 13.53
N GLY A 568 1.14 -7.39 14.05
CA GLY A 568 2.12 -8.37 13.52
C GLY A 568 3.08 -7.92 12.39
N ASN A 569 4.19 -8.62 12.23
CA ASN A 569 5.17 -8.32 11.18
C ASN A 569 5.65 -6.86 11.22
N ILE A 570 6.17 -6.40 12.38
CA ILE A 570 6.63 -5.02 12.53
C ILE A 570 7.94 -4.83 11.75
N SER A 571 7.93 -3.94 10.77
CA SER A 571 9.12 -3.40 10.12
C SER A 571 9.58 -2.11 10.80
N LEU A 572 10.86 -1.81 10.70
CA LEU A 572 11.53 -0.78 11.47
C LEU A 572 12.37 0.13 10.56
N ALA A 573 12.31 1.43 10.80
CA ALA A 573 13.26 2.41 10.32
C ALA A 573 13.51 3.45 11.41
N VAL A 574 14.68 4.08 11.42
CA VAL A 574 15.04 5.14 12.36
C VAL A 574 15.64 6.30 11.60
N ALA A 575 15.19 7.51 11.89
CA ALA A 575 15.72 8.76 11.35
C ALA A 575 15.29 9.95 12.20
N ASP A 576 16.06 11.05 12.13
CA ASP A 576 15.62 12.37 12.57
C ASP A 576 14.71 12.98 11.50
N LEU A 577 13.39 12.86 11.73
CA LEU A 577 12.37 13.24 10.75
C LEU A 577 12.08 14.76 10.70
N ASN A 578 12.49 15.49 11.73
CA ASN A 578 12.14 16.91 11.88
C ASN A 578 13.37 17.82 12.08
N GLY A 579 14.59 17.27 12.08
CA GLY A 579 15.83 18.01 12.21
C GLY A 579 16.11 18.53 13.63
N ASP A 580 15.52 17.91 14.66
CA ASP A 580 15.73 18.32 16.05
C ASP A 580 16.94 17.64 16.72
N GLY A 581 17.63 16.77 15.99
CA GLY A 581 18.82 16.04 16.44
C GLY A 581 18.47 14.80 17.29
N LYS A 582 17.21 14.41 17.33
CA LYS A 582 16.74 13.20 18.01
C LYS A 582 16.17 12.23 17.01
N GLU A 583 16.33 10.96 17.29
CA GLU A 583 15.90 9.90 16.39
C GLU A 583 14.45 9.48 16.66
N GLU A 584 13.65 9.39 15.61
CA GLU A 584 12.32 8.78 15.60
C GLU A 584 12.40 7.34 15.12
N LEU A 585 11.57 6.48 15.72
CA LEU A 585 11.29 5.15 15.19
C LEU A 585 10.03 5.19 14.32
N ILE A 586 10.14 4.72 13.10
CA ILE A 586 9.02 4.54 12.19
C ILE A 586 8.74 3.05 12.06
N THR A 587 7.48 2.65 12.20
CA THR A 587 7.09 1.25 12.03
C THR A 587 5.99 1.08 10.99
N GLY A 588 6.14 0.06 10.16
CA GLY A 588 5.09 -0.53 9.37
C GLY A 588 4.65 -1.87 9.97
N SER A 589 3.52 -2.40 9.56
CA SER A 589 3.04 -3.68 10.10
C SER A 589 1.96 -4.31 9.22
N ARG A 590 1.51 -5.51 9.60
CA ARG A 590 0.35 -6.18 8.99
C ARG A 590 -0.93 -5.35 9.05
N SER A 591 -1.07 -4.48 10.05
CA SER A 591 -2.25 -3.61 10.18
C SER A 591 -2.40 -2.59 9.03
N GLY A 592 -1.36 -2.42 8.21
CA GLY A 592 -1.37 -1.50 7.08
C GLY A 592 -1.19 -0.03 7.46
N PHE A 593 -0.84 0.27 8.71
CA PHE A 593 -0.64 1.63 9.19
C PHE A 593 0.83 1.92 9.47
N VAL A 594 1.26 3.12 9.10
CA VAL A 594 2.54 3.69 9.53
C VAL A 594 2.35 4.32 10.92
N LYS A 595 3.30 4.06 11.82
CA LYS A 595 3.35 4.69 13.14
C LYS A 595 4.70 5.34 13.35
N VAL A 596 4.73 6.53 13.92
CA VAL A 596 5.94 7.27 14.29
C VAL A 596 6.02 7.37 15.80
N TYR A 597 7.19 7.05 16.36
CA TYR A 597 7.48 7.14 17.79
C TYR A 597 8.63 8.11 17.99
N LYS A 598 8.42 9.12 18.84
CA LYS A 598 9.37 10.22 19.06
C LYS A 598 10.50 9.86 20.01
N ASN A 599 11.70 10.36 19.70
CA ASN A 599 12.83 10.45 20.65
C ASN A 599 13.21 9.11 21.29
N ILE A 600 13.34 8.05 20.52
CA ILE A 600 13.59 6.68 21.03
C ILE A 600 14.92 6.52 21.77
N THR A 601 15.87 7.44 21.58
CA THR A 601 17.20 7.43 22.22
C THR A 601 17.23 8.16 23.58
N GLU A 602 16.11 8.68 24.08
CA GLU A 602 16.05 9.30 25.41
C GLU A 602 16.18 8.27 26.54
N GLN A 603 17.18 8.43 27.41
CA GLN A 603 17.61 7.43 28.40
C GLN A 603 16.58 7.00 29.44
N ASN A 604 15.44 7.64 29.58
CA ASN A 604 14.43 7.30 30.61
C ASN A 604 13.06 6.94 30.03
N GLN A 605 12.96 6.74 28.71
CA GLN A 605 11.69 6.45 28.08
C GLN A 605 11.36 4.95 28.19
N THR A 606 10.47 4.60 29.10
CA THR A 606 10.01 3.22 29.31
C THR A 606 8.85 2.83 28.40
N LYS A 607 8.16 3.81 27.82
CA LYS A 607 7.01 3.61 26.93
C LYS A 607 7.05 4.58 25.76
N PHE A 608 7.05 4.05 24.55
CA PHE A 608 6.91 4.82 23.33
C PHE A 608 5.44 5.15 23.07
N VAL A 609 5.19 6.37 22.62
CA VAL A 609 3.84 6.84 22.24
C VAL A 609 3.79 6.96 20.71
N ALA A 610 2.92 6.19 20.10
CA ALA A 610 2.76 6.17 18.65
C ALA A 610 1.90 7.33 18.17
N ASP A 611 2.32 7.99 17.10
CA ASP A 611 1.48 8.78 16.22
C ASP A 611 1.19 7.95 14.94
N SER A 612 -0.09 7.70 14.65
CA SER A 612 -0.55 7.01 13.45
C SER A 612 -1.35 7.91 12.50
N THR A 613 -1.41 9.21 12.81
CA THR A 613 -2.16 10.20 12.03
C THR A 613 -1.23 11.21 11.35
N SER A 614 -0.04 10.75 10.93
CA SER A 614 1.00 11.61 10.34
C SER A 614 0.88 11.80 8.82
N ILE A 615 -0.14 11.21 8.16
CA ILE A 615 -0.31 11.32 6.72
C ILE A 615 -1.38 12.37 6.40
N PHE A 616 -1.05 13.31 5.52
CA PHE A 616 -1.97 14.37 5.12
C PHE A 616 -3.02 13.83 4.14
N ASP A 617 -4.26 13.91 4.56
CA ASP A 617 -5.44 13.59 3.77
C ASP A 617 -5.86 14.85 2.99
N GLU A 618 -5.52 14.88 1.71
CA GLU A 618 -5.83 16.01 0.83
C GLU A 618 -7.34 16.18 0.62
N PHE A 619 -8.10 15.08 0.62
CA PHE A 619 -9.55 15.11 0.46
C PHE A 619 -10.24 15.83 1.64
N ASN A 620 -9.81 15.55 2.86
CA ASN A 620 -10.36 16.13 4.08
C ASN A 620 -9.55 17.33 4.60
N ASN A 621 -8.45 17.70 3.93
CA ASN A 621 -7.53 18.79 4.29
C ASN A 621 -7.06 18.73 5.75
N LYS A 622 -6.66 17.56 6.22
CA LYS A 622 -6.15 17.31 7.58
C LYS A 622 -5.28 16.05 7.60
N ASN A 623 -4.43 15.95 8.61
CA ASN A 623 -3.74 14.71 8.85
C ASN A 623 -4.70 13.61 9.32
N ALA A 624 -4.49 12.40 8.83
CA ALA A 624 -5.35 11.25 9.08
C ALA A 624 -4.53 9.97 9.13
N GLN A 625 -5.17 8.92 9.58
CA GLN A 625 -4.68 7.56 9.45
C GLN A 625 -5.06 7.04 8.06
N PHE A 626 -4.06 6.57 7.31
CA PHE A 626 -4.24 5.90 6.03
C PHE A 626 -3.85 4.43 6.14
N THR A 627 -4.67 3.54 5.57
CA THR A 627 -4.23 2.17 5.33
C THR A 627 -3.47 2.10 4.00
N MET A 628 -2.26 1.53 4.04
CA MET A 628 -1.41 1.35 2.85
C MET A 628 -1.54 -0.04 2.23
N GLY A 629 -2.37 -0.91 2.78
CA GLY A 629 -2.43 -2.33 2.54
C GLY A 629 -1.96 -3.09 3.76
N GLY A 630 -1.49 -4.32 3.61
CA GLY A 630 -0.94 -5.12 4.71
C GLY A 630 0.58 -5.28 4.65
N MET A 631 1.19 -5.75 5.74
CA MET A 631 2.60 -6.13 5.81
C MET A 631 3.57 -5.07 5.27
N LEU A 632 3.48 -3.85 5.83
CA LEU A 632 4.31 -2.75 5.39
C LEU A 632 5.76 -2.94 5.81
N ASN A 633 6.70 -2.71 4.87
CA ASN A 633 8.14 -2.64 5.14
C ASN A 633 8.62 -1.21 4.85
N ILE A 634 9.25 -0.57 5.84
CA ILE A 634 9.59 0.85 5.80
C ILE A 634 11.08 1.02 5.53
N ALA A 635 11.42 1.91 4.59
CA ALA A 635 12.75 2.47 4.42
C ALA A 635 12.69 4.00 4.46
N VAL A 636 13.78 4.62 4.90
CA VAL A 636 13.89 6.06 5.05
C VAL A 636 15.11 6.55 4.28
N SER A 637 14.92 7.57 3.46
CA SER A 637 16.01 8.30 2.78
C SER A 637 15.51 9.67 2.32
N ASP A 638 16.40 10.63 2.17
CA ASP A 638 16.11 11.87 1.43
C ASP A 638 16.05 11.53 -0.06
N LEU A 639 14.84 11.41 -0.62
CA LEU A 639 14.60 10.94 -1.99
C LEU A 639 14.49 12.07 -3.00
N ASN A 640 14.32 13.28 -2.53
CA ASN A 640 14.09 14.45 -3.36
C ASN A 640 15.20 15.53 -3.22
N ASN A 641 16.24 15.23 -2.43
CA ASN A 641 17.38 16.10 -2.13
C ASN A 641 16.99 17.40 -1.42
N ASP A 642 15.96 17.38 -0.58
CA ASP A 642 15.56 18.53 0.24
C ASP A 642 16.14 18.47 1.67
N LEU A 643 16.96 17.47 1.98
CA LEU A 643 17.62 17.18 3.25
C LEU A 643 16.68 16.69 4.36
N ILE A 644 15.43 16.38 4.03
CA ILE A 644 14.45 15.85 4.94
C ILE A 644 14.19 14.37 4.58
N PRO A 645 14.29 13.43 5.54
CA PRO A 645 14.06 12.03 5.23
C PRO A 645 12.61 11.75 4.83
N ASP A 646 12.42 11.15 3.64
CA ASP A 646 11.15 10.65 3.12
C ASP A 646 10.93 9.17 3.48
N LEU A 647 9.72 8.65 3.28
CA LEU A 647 9.40 7.24 3.48
C LEU A 647 9.17 6.53 2.15
N MET A 648 9.90 5.43 1.93
CA MET A 648 9.57 4.42 0.93
C MET A 648 8.96 3.21 1.63
N ILE A 649 7.79 2.79 1.20
CA ILE A 649 7.01 1.75 1.85
C ILE A 649 6.79 0.61 0.87
N GLY A 650 7.30 -0.56 1.20
CA GLY A 650 6.94 -1.80 0.54
C GLY A 650 5.61 -2.35 1.06
N THR A 651 4.84 -2.98 0.17
CA THR A 651 3.50 -3.49 0.44
C THR A 651 3.42 -5.00 0.25
N ASN A 652 2.41 -5.65 0.85
CA ASN A 652 2.16 -7.08 0.63
C ASN A 652 1.75 -7.42 -0.81
N THR A 653 1.29 -6.46 -1.57
CA THR A 653 0.91 -6.59 -2.98
C THR A 653 2.07 -6.41 -3.97
N GLY A 654 3.30 -6.44 -3.47
CA GLY A 654 4.49 -6.47 -4.33
C GLY A 654 4.95 -5.11 -4.86
N GLY A 655 4.29 -4.04 -4.51
CA GLY A 655 4.63 -2.70 -4.98
C GLY A 655 5.27 -1.80 -3.93
N LEU A 656 5.42 -0.55 -4.32
CA LEU A 656 5.98 0.51 -3.48
C LEU A 656 4.99 1.67 -3.33
N LYS A 657 5.10 2.39 -2.21
CA LYS A 657 4.47 3.70 -2.01
C LYS A 657 5.53 4.69 -1.54
N TRP A 658 5.46 5.90 -2.05
CA TRP A 658 6.33 6.98 -1.60
C TRP A 658 5.53 8.06 -0.88
N LEU A 659 6.01 8.41 0.31
CA LEU A 659 5.47 9.49 1.12
C LEU A 659 6.55 10.53 1.33
N LYS A 660 6.35 11.71 0.72
CA LYS A 660 7.19 12.87 0.94
C LYS A 660 6.97 13.42 2.35
N ASN A 661 8.06 13.64 3.08
CA ASN A 661 8.02 14.30 4.37
C ASN A 661 7.85 15.81 4.18
N THR A 662 6.78 16.37 4.72
CA THR A 662 6.47 17.80 4.70
C THR A 662 6.41 18.39 6.10
N SER A 663 7.02 17.72 7.07
CA SER A 663 7.14 18.19 8.45
C SER A 663 7.84 19.54 8.52
N LYS A 664 7.44 20.34 9.48
CA LYS A 664 8.17 21.59 9.74
C LYS A 664 9.51 21.21 10.38
N PHE A 665 10.58 21.58 9.73
CA PHE A 665 11.92 21.48 10.30
C PHE A 665 11.98 22.36 11.54
N LEU A 666 12.08 21.76 12.70
CA LEU A 666 12.37 22.46 13.92
C LEU A 666 13.88 22.72 13.92
N ILE A 667 14.28 23.84 13.35
CA ILE A 667 15.61 24.35 13.67
C ILE A 667 15.54 24.69 15.16
N THR A 668 15.83 23.73 16.02
CA THR A 668 16.16 24.00 17.41
C THR A 668 17.55 24.65 17.43
N SER A 669 17.64 25.85 16.87
CA SER A 669 18.75 26.69 17.23
C SER A 669 18.56 27.11 18.68
N THR A 670 19.16 26.37 19.59
CA THR A 670 19.67 26.95 20.85
C THR A 670 20.83 27.91 20.56
N GLU A 671 21.07 28.23 19.29
CA GLU A 671 21.91 29.33 18.89
C GLU A 671 21.16 30.61 19.17
N GLU A 672 21.72 31.41 20.03
CA GLU A 672 21.44 32.84 20.10
C GLU A 672 21.26 33.42 18.70
N PRO A 673 20.39 34.42 18.46
CA PRO A 673 20.10 34.95 17.14
C PRO A 673 21.43 35.17 16.40
N LYS A 674 21.61 34.51 15.24
CA LYS A 674 22.84 34.58 14.43
C LYS A 674 23.19 36.02 14.25
N ASN A 675 24.30 36.42 14.83
CA ASN A 675 24.78 37.80 14.72
C ASN A 675 25.17 38.16 13.25
N PHE A 676 25.32 37.15 12.39
CA PHE A 676 25.77 37.30 11.00
C PHE A 676 24.84 36.57 10.04
N ILE A 677 24.49 37.22 8.92
CA ILE A 677 23.76 36.63 7.82
C ILE A 677 24.71 36.41 6.66
N VAL A 678 24.82 35.19 6.19
CA VAL A 678 25.69 34.79 5.09
C VAL A 678 24.82 34.46 3.87
N TYR A 679 25.06 35.16 2.73
CA TYR A 679 24.25 34.99 1.51
C TYR A 679 25.01 35.41 0.23
N PRO A 680 24.57 35.03 -0.99
CA PRO A 680 23.63 33.95 -1.22
C PRO A 680 24.25 32.61 -0.86
N ASN A 681 23.45 31.65 -0.45
CA ASN A 681 23.87 30.28 -0.23
C ASN A 681 22.77 29.33 -0.75
N PRO A 682 22.98 28.62 -1.85
CA PRO A 682 24.22 28.51 -2.66
C PRO A 682 24.71 29.81 -3.32
N THR A 683 26.04 29.89 -3.50
CA THR A 683 26.68 31.00 -4.22
C THR A 683 27.39 30.48 -5.46
N SER A 684 27.51 31.35 -6.50
CA SER A 684 28.30 31.03 -7.70
C SER A 684 29.75 31.62 -7.66
N ARG A 685 29.98 32.61 -6.82
CA ARG A 685 31.32 33.23 -6.68
C ARG A 685 31.47 34.05 -5.41
N TYR A 686 30.59 35.01 -5.17
CA TYR A 686 30.71 35.94 -4.04
C TYR A 686 29.77 35.49 -2.91
N LEU A 687 30.35 35.40 -1.71
CA LEU A 687 29.61 35.14 -0.49
C LEU A 687 29.66 36.39 0.37
N TYR A 688 28.52 36.92 0.73
CA TYR A 688 28.38 38.15 1.50
C TYR A 688 28.09 37.79 2.97
N VAL A 689 28.73 38.54 3.88
CA VAL A 689 28.41 38.45 5.31
C VAL A 689 27.83 39.79 5.76
N LYS A 690 26.57 39.83 6.12
CA LYS A 690 25.89 41.02 6.64
C LYS A 690 26.17 41.15 8.13
N ASN A 691 26.35 42.39 8.59
CA ASN A 691 26.72 42.74 9.97
C ASN A 691 28.02 42.08 10.44
N PRO A 692 29.13 42.14 9.65
CA PRO A 692 30.35 41.48 10.06
C PRO A 692 30.96 42.15 11.30
N ILE A 693 31.61 41.32 12.12
CA ILE A 693 32.42 41.81 13.25
C ILE A 693 33.92 41.83 12.89
N ILE A 694 34.71 42.43 13.76
CA ILE A 694 36.17 42.31 13.68
C ILE A 694 36.55 40.91 14.12
N ALA A 695 36.82 40.04 13.17
CA ALA A 695 37.05 38.61 13.37
C ALA A 695 37.81 37.99 12.19
N ASP A 696 38.27 36.77 12.35
CA ASP A 696 38.86 35.97 11.27
C ASP A 696 37.74 35.12 10.64
N TYR A 697 37.63 35.19 9.31
CA TYR A 697 36.68 34.44 8.47
C TYR A 697 37.50 33.42 7.68
N GLU A 698 37.33 32.18 7.99
CA GLU A 698 38.07 31.07 7.41
C GLU A 698 37.12 30.08 6.75
N LEU A 699 37.43 29.71 5.49
CA LEU A 699 36.67 28.70 4.75
C LEU A 699 37.45 27.39 4.71
N PHE A 700 36.81 26.30 5.03
CA PHE A 700 37.36 24.95 5.01
C PHE A 700 36.61 24.09 3.99
N ASP A 701 37.30 23.23 3.30
CA ASP A 701 36.70 22.18 2.50
C ASP A 701 36.18 21.02 3.38
N THR A 702 35.48 20.04 2.80
CA THR A 702 34.94 18.86 3.50
C THR A 702 36.02 17.96 4.10
N MET A 703 37.30 18.13 3.69
CA MET A 703 38.44 17.42 4.28
C MET A 703 39.09 18.20 5.44
N GLY A 704 38.49 19.32 5.85
CA GLY A 704 39.01 20.15 6.92
C GLY A 704 40.23 21.00 6.53
N ARG A 705 40.56 21.11 5.23
CA ARG A 705 41.65 21.97 4.76
C ARG A 705 41.16 23.39 4.61
N LYS A 706 41.89 24.33 5.17
CA LYS A 706 41.62 25.78 5.04
C LYS A 706 41.91 26.23 3.62
N VAL A 707 40.88 26.69 2.90
CA VAL A 707 40.97 27.11 1.48
C VAL A 707 40.90 28.63 1.29
N LEU A 708 40.38 29.36 2.29
CA LEU A 708 40.34 30.81 2.32
C LEU A 708 40.47 31.32 3.76
N SER A 709 41.15 32.42 3.98
CA SER A 709 41.21 33.11 5.25
C SER A 709 41.24 34.64 5.01
N GLN A 710 40.33 35.35 5.67
CA GLN A 710 40.24 36.82 5.58
C GLN A 710 39.91 37.36 6.96
N ARG A 711 40.71 38.35 7.43
CA ARG A 711 40.40 39.09 8.65
C ARG A 711 39.60 40.34 8.32
N ASN A 712 38.42 40.45 8.89
CA ASN A 712 37.63 41.67 8.80
C ASN A 712 38.09 42.69 9.87
N GLN A 713 38.27 43.93 9.46
CA GLN A 713 38.76 45.02 10.35
C GLN A 713 37.69 46.09 10.60
N THR A 714 36.51 45.97 10.02
CA THR A 714 35.42 46.97 10.13
C THR A 714 34.09 46.31 10.45
N THR A 715 33.21 47.01 11.16
CA THR A 715 31.86 46.55 11.49
C THR A 715 30.76 47.22 10.65
N ASN A 716 31.11 48.21 9.82
CA ASN A 716 30.13 49.07 9.16
C ASN A 716 29.92 48.79 7.67
N GLN A 717 30.61 47.80 7.11
CA GLN A 717 30.47 47.43 5.70
C GLN A 717 30.27 45.91 5.59
N GLU A 718 29.48 45.51 4.60
CA GLU A 718 29.27 44.10 4.28
C GLU A 718 30.61 43.47 3.86
N LEU A 719 30.95 42.32 4.44
CA LEU A 719 32.15 41.57 4.09
C LEU A 719 31.87 40.71 2.86
N ILE A 720 32.76 40.77 1.86
CA ILE A 720 32.67 39.95 0.65
C ILE A 720 33.84 38.95 0.64
N LEU A 721 33.50 37.69 0.53
CA LEU A 721 34.43 36.58 0.33
C LEU A 721 34.38 36.16 -1.15
N ASP A 722 35.48 36.28 -1.89
CA ASP A 722 35.56 35.86 -3.30
C ASP A 722 36.02 34.39 -3.39
N LEU A 723 35.13 33.53 -3.86
CA LEU A 723 35.34 32.10 -4.01
C LEU A 723 35.71 31.69 -5.45
N ALA A 724 36.15 32.64 -6.29
CA ALA A 724 36.45 32.39 -7.70
C ALA A 724 37.49 31.28 -7.92
N THR A 725 38.42 31.10 -6.98
CA THR A 725 39.51 30.11 -7.04
C THR A 725 39.12 28.74 -6.48
N GLN A 726 37.97 28.64 -5.86
CA GLN A 726 37.47 27.37 -5.27
C GLN A 726 36.69 26.58 -6.31
N THR A 727 36.67 25.27 -6.19
CA THR A 727 35.84 24.37 -7.03
C THR A 727 34.42 24.28 -6.50
N ASP A 728 33.48 23.86 -7.34
CA ASP A 728 32.12 23.54 -6.89
C ASP A 728 32.17 22.52 -5.76
N GLY A 729 31.33 22.72 -4.75
CA GLY A 729 31.33 21.85 -3.58
C GLY A 729 30.77 22.52 -2.32
N ILE A 730 30.87 21.75 -1.24
CA ILE A 730 30.43 22.17 0.10
C ILE A 730 31.67 22.64 0.87
N TYR A 731 31.49 23.75 1.57
CA TYR A 731 32.54 24.37 2.40
C TYR A 731 31.95 24.72 3.77
N ILE A 732 32.80 24.84 4.79
CA ILE A 732 32.45 25.32 6.12
C ILE A 732 33.09 26.69 6.33
N LEU A 733 32.29 27.74 6.44
CA LEU A 733 32.75 29.06 6.86
C LEU A 733 32.80 29.07 8.40
N LYS A 734 33.96 29.33 8.95
CA LYS A 734 34.22 29.51 10.38
C LYS A 734 34.52 30.95 10.66
N ILE A 735 33.82 31.55 11.59
CA ILE A 735 34.02 32.90 12.08
C ILE A 735 34.59 32.80 13.49
N SER A 736 35.80 33.35 13.72
CA SER A 736 36.46 33.30 15.03
C SER A 736 37.02 34.65 15.43
N LYS A 737 36.78 35.02 16.70
CA LYS A 737 37.29 36.22 17.35
C LYS A 737 38.18 35.83 18.51
N ASP A 738 39.41 36.39 18.54
CA ASP A 738 40.39 36.15 19.59
C ASP A 738 40.62 34.67 19.90
N GLY A 739 40.57 33.83 18.84
CA GLY A 739 40.74 32.37 18.94
C GLY A 739 39.52 31.58 19.39
N LYS A 740 38.41 32.23 19.69
CA LYS A 740 37.11 31.59 20.02
C LYS A 740 36.21 31.58 18.80
N ILE A 741 35.57 30.42 18.52
CA ILE A 741 34.60 30.31 17.42
C ILE A 741 33.30 31.02 17.84
N GLU A 742 32.88 31.99 17.02
CA GLU A 742 31.62 32.74 17.21
C GLU A 742 30.49 32.12 16.39
N GLN A 743 30.79 31.61 15.18
CA GLN A 743 29.81 30.98 14.28
C GLN A 743 30.49 30.06 13.27
N THR A 744 29.77 29.03 12.83
CA THR A 744 30.12 28.22 11.66
C THR A 744 28.90 28.15 10.73
N GLU A 745 29.15 28.24 9.40
CA GLU A 745 28.12 28.18 8.37
C GLU A 745 28.52 27.22 7.26
N LYS A 746 27.59 26.40 6.80
CA LYS A 746 27.75 25.58 5.58
C LYS A 746 27.58 26.50 4.37
N VAL A 747 28.50 26.47 3.45
CA VAL A 747 28.49 27.25 2.19
C VAL A 747 28.46 26.26 1.03
N VAL A 748 27.55 26.44 0.11
CA VAL A 748 27.46 25.65 -1.13
C VAL A 748 27.90 26.53 -2.29
N LEU A 749 28.97 26.14 -3.00
CA LEU A 749 29.46 26.82 -4.20
C LEU A 749 29.02 26.02 -5.44
N ARG A 750 28.30 26.70 -6.34
CA ARG A 750 27.92 26.19 -7.66
C ARG A 750 28.21 27.29 -8.71
N LYS A 751 29.19 27.06 -9.55
CA LYS A 751 29.55 27.97 -10.65
C LYS A 751 28.71 27.78 -11.89
#